data_983660fa07fb5ba05602fc134df86209
#
_entry.id   983660fa07fb5ba05602fc134df86209
#
_cell.length_a   1.000
_cell.length_b   1.000
_cell.length_c   1.000
_cell.angle_alpha   90.00
_cell.angle_beta   90.00
_cell.angle_gamma   90.00
#
_symmetry.space_group_name_H-M   'P 1'
#
loop_
_entity.id
_entity.type
_entity.pdbx_description
1 polymer ?
#
loop_
_entity_poly.entity_id
_entity_poly.type
_entity_poly.pdbx_seq_one_letter_code
_entity_poly.pdbx_strand_id
1 'polypeptide(L)'
;MGAGTGAGTGAAGALGAAVAALYTATLPPTLPGGDAGELITAAYELGVAHPPGYPLFTLLAKLATGLLPVGSPAYRVNLLCGLLGAAAASLLFYTVFRLSGSYAGGILAAGVFSFSRLTWQWSIAAEVFSLNNLFVGLLMALTAHFEEASTAKERSKISKLGAFCCGLSLCNQHTIVLYIACIVPWVLSRLFRKTELSLGHLLKLGLCFLAGLLPYLYLPASSYLNRARWTWGDQTTFQGFLTHFLREEYGTFNLAKSETGSSMREMLVFQLAQMKSELSLPVLALALVACVSTALPTKQQKSPVIWLFAGMLCLYSLFFAWRANLDITKPLFLGVVERFWLQSGAVVAVLAGLGLATLASVGSAVLEGSRALPWLEWLSALALVSSQVWANYSACDQSNNYVVDKFARNLLSSMPTGAVILLRGDLPGNALRYVHYCEGMRPDITLVDQEMMTYEWYLPKLAKHLPGVYFPGNRWNPVEGVLPDGTLVFNLHRFLKVFMKVTRPGKGAIRSGRGVHVTSWFLPTLCLTQESGFILQEISITGLKTTAVSSPLPGKLSPTRRCGKPGDAPLLPSNSRMKTAFFIFDLAETASVNAEVKSQLYTFAYTSYKEIVNSHPNHPVNWHKNYAIACERMLRLHRVDVDPEALVSETVKHFLLYTEKAEDDPQRQDILQAVKHLKKELQGLRKMKI
;
A
#
# COMPACT_ATOMS: atom_id res chain seq x y z
N MET A 1 -15.19 -4.97 44.17
CA MET A 1 -14.98 -4.74 42.72
C MET A 1 -13.71 -3.95 42.39
N GLY A 2 -13.15 -3.10 43.24
CA GLY A 2 -11.99 -2.24 42.93
C GLY A 2 -10.65 -2.95 42.77
N ALA A 3 -10.36 -4.01 43.50
CA ALA A 3 -9.06 -4.70 43.45
C ALA A 3 -8.86 -5.51 42.15
N GLY A 4 -9.93 -6.12 41.60
CA GLY A 4 -9.85 -6.91 40.37
C GLY A 4 -9.66 -6.06 39.12
N THR A 5 -10.17 -4.82 39.10
CA THR A 5 -10.01 -3.91 37.96
C THR A 5 -8.59 -3.39 37.83
N GLY A 6 -7.89 -3.13 38.95
CA GLY A 6 -6.48 -2.71 38.94
C GLY A 6 -5.54 -3.79 38.43
N ALA A 7 -5.78 -5.06 38.83
CA ALA A 7 -4.97 -6.18 38.36
C ALA A 7 -5.16 -6.44 36.84
N GLY A 8 -6.41 -6.32 36.34
CA GLY A 8 -6.69 -6.48 34.91
C GLY A 8 -6.06 -5.41 34.03
N THR A 9 -6.05 -4.13 34.48
CA THR A 9 -5.35 -3.04 33.77
C THR A 9 -3.84 -3.22 33.78
N GLY A 10 -3.27 -3.74 34.91
CA GLY A 10 -1.85 -4.07 34.99
C GLY A 10 -1.46 -5.17 34.00
N ALA A 11 -2.28 -6.25 33.89
CA ALA A 11 -2.06 -7.33 32.94
C ALA A 11 -2.17 -6.86 31.47
N ALA A 12 -3.16 -5.99 31.16
CA ALA A 12 -3.29 -5.38 29.83
C ALA A 12 -2.05 -4.56 29.46
N GLY A 13 -1.52 -3.78 30.42
CA GLY A 13 -0.29 -3.01 30.23
C GLY A 13 0.93 -3.89 30.02
N ALA A 14 1.08 -4.96 30.81
CA ALA A 14 2.19 -5.90 30.66
C ALA A 14 2.17 -6.60 29.30
N LEU A 15 0.98 -7.05 28.87
CA LEU A 15 0.83 -7.66 27.54
C LEU A 15 1.15 -6.66 26.43
N GLY A 16 0.64 -5.44 26.51
CA GLY A 16 0.96 -4.39 25.56
C GLY A 16 2.47 -4.13 25.49
N ALA A 17 3.16 -4.09 26.63
CA ALA A 17 4.61 -3.93 26.67
C ALA A 17 5.34 -5.09 25.98
N ALA A 18 4.88 -6.33 26.16
CA ALA A 18 5.45 -7.50 25.48
C ALA A 18 5.25 -7.43 23.97
N VAL A 19 4.04 -7.06 23.50
CA VAL A 19 3.75 -6.85 22.07
C VAL A 19 4.62 -5.73 21.53
N ALA A 20 4.73 -4.58 22.21
CA ALA A 20 5.56 -3.45 21.81
C ALA A 20 7.02 -3.85 21.67
N ALA A 21 7.55 -4.63 22.62
CA ALA A 21 8.93 -5.13 22.57
C ALA A 21 9.17 -5.99 21.32
N LEU A 22 8.25 -6.93 21.02
CA LEU A 22 8.37 -7.79 19.85
C LEU A 22 8.23 -7.01 18.55
N TYR A 23 7.27 -6.10 18.47
CA TYR A 23 7.11 -5.22 17.31
C TYR A 23 8.35 -4.36 17.09
N THR A 24 8.92 -3.78 18.15
CA THR A 24 10.15 -2.98 18.06
C THR A 24 11.34 -3.82 17.58
N ALA A 25 11.44 -5.07 18.00
CA ALA A 25 12.51 -5.98 17.56
C ALA A 25 12.40 -6.37 16.07
N THR A 26 11.20 -6.33 15.50
CA THR A 26 10.92 -6.73 14.11
C THR A 26 10.62 -5.55 13.17
N LEU A 27 10.74 -4.30 13.63
CA LEU A 27 10.53 -3.10 12.83
C LEU A 27 11.48 -3.01 11.63
N PRO A 28 11.00 -2.55 10.46
CA PRO A 28 11.90 -2.13 9.40
C PRO A 28 12.72 -0.89 9.84
N PRO A 29 14.05 -0.90 9.63
CA PRO A 29 14.94 0.17 10.13
C PRO A 29 14.82 1.48 9.34
N THR A 30 14.16 1.43 8.20
CA THR A 30 13.95 2.55 7.29
C THR A 30 12.57 2.42 6.61
N LEU A 31 12.42 2.96 5.42
CA LEU A 31 11.18 3.02 4.68
C LEU A 31 10.66 1.61 4.33
N PRO A 32 9.46 1.21 4.82
CA PRO A 32 8.74 0.06 4.27
C PRO A 32 8.15 0.40 2.88
N GLY A 33 7.57 -0.57 2.22
CA GLY A 33 6.85 -0.33 0.96
C GLY A 33 5.47 0.32 1.16
N GLY A 34 4.66 0.35 0.09
CA GLY A 34 3.29 0.85 0.13
C GLY A 34 3.17 2.37 0.22
N ASP A 35 2.19 2.85 0.99
CA ASP A 35 1.89 4.27 1.12
C ASP A 35 2.78 4.98 2.16
N ALA A 36 3.64 4.23 2.86
CA ALA A 36 4.46 4.73 3.96
C ALA A 36 5.33 5.94 3.57
N GLY A 37 5.96 5.89 2.38
CA GLY A 37 6.79 6.99 1.91
C GLY A 37 6.02 8.28 1.71
N GLU A 38 4.80 8.18 1.20
CA GLU A 38 3.88 9.31 1.07
C GLU A 38 3.45 9.84 2.43
N LEU A 39 2.95 8.97 3.30
CA LEU A 39 2.43 9.34 4.62
C LEU A 39 3.50 9.99 5.50
N ILE A 40 4.72 9.45 5.47
CA ILE A 40 5.86 10.03 6.20
C ILE A 40 6.24 11.39 5.60
N THR A 41 6.28 11.51 4.27
CA THR A 41 6.61 12.78 3.60
C THR A 41 5.57 13.86 3.90
N ALA A 42 4.27 13.53 3.82
CA ALA A 42 3.20 14.42 4.20
C ALA A 42 3.32 14.89 5.66
N ALA A 43 3.64 13.98 6.59
CA ALA A 43 3.84 14.33 7.99
C ALA A 43 5.10 15.20 8.20
N TYR A 44 6.20 14.85 7.57
CA TYR A 44 7.47 15.55 7.71
C TYR A 44 7.39 17.00 7.21
N GLU A 45 6.80 17.21 6.03
CA GLU A 45 6.63 18.51 5.39
C GLU A 45 5.41 19.29 5.91
N LEU A 46 4.52 18.68 6.74
CA LEU A 46 3.20 19.21 7.09
C LEU A 46 2.33 19.49 5.87
N GLY A 47 2.38 18.59 4.87
CA GLY A 47 1.49 18.56 3.72
C GLY A 47 0.24 17.72 3.99
N VAL A 48 -0.56 17.49 2.96
CA VAL A 48 -1.76 16.66 2.99
C VAL A 48 -1.50 15.36 2.26
N ALA A 49 -1.83 14.24 2.88
CA ALA A 49 -1.76 12.91 2.26
C ALA A 49 -2.95 12.69 1.30
N HIS A 50 -2.92 11.60 0.52
CA HIS A 50 -4.04 11.24 -0.38
C HIS A 50 -5.40 11.17 0.36
N PRO A 51 -6.53 11.36 -0.35
CA PRO A 51 -7.85 11.36 0.27
C PRO A 51 -8.12 10.12 1.15
N PRO A 52 -8.62 10.32 2.39
CA PRO A 52 -9.21 11.54 2.95
C PRO A 52 -8.23 12.45 3.73
N GLY A 53 -6.92 12.31 3.55
CA GLY A 53 -5.90 13.21 4.10
C GLY A 53 -5.32 12.81 5.47
N TYR A 54 -5.94 11.90 6.19
CA TYR A 54 -5.48 11.32 7.47
C TYR A 54 -4.91 12.33 8.48
N PRO A 55 -5.61 13.45 8.80
CA PRO A 55 -5.01 14.56 9.56
C PRO A 55 -4.49 14.15 10.93
N LEU A 56 -5.19 13.25 11.64
CA LEU A 56 -4.75 12.78 12.94
C LEU A 56 -3.44 11.97 12.85
N PHE A 57 -3.35 11.06 11.89
CA PHE A 57 -2.12 10.29 11.66
C PHE A 57 -0.96 11.20 11.29
N THR A 58 -1.17 12.15 10.36
CA THR A 58 -0.16 13.12 9.91
C THR A 58 0.40 13.93 11.09
N LEU A 59 -0.46 14.42 11.98
CA LEU A 59 -0.02 15.18 13.15
C LEU A 59 0.74 14.32 14.16
N LEU A 60 0.29 13.09 14.43
CA LEU A 60 1.00 12.16 15.33
C LEU A 60 2.35 11.72 14.74
N ALA A 61 2.41 11.43 13.43
CA ALA A 61 3.64 11.10 12.74
C ALA A 61 4.63 12.28 12.73
N LYS A 62 4.13 13.53 12.59
CA LYS A 62 4.95 14.74 12.75
C LYS A 62 5.55 14.84 14.13
N LEU A 63 4.76 14.61 15.16
CA LEU A 63 5.26 14.60 16.55
C LEU A 63 6.33 13.52 16.74
N ALA A 64 6.11 12.30 16.21
CA ALA A 64 7.08 11.21 16.31
C ALA A 64 8.40 11.57 15.61
N THR A 65 8.34 12.15 14.39
CA THR A 65 9.55 12.56 13.66
C THR A 65 10.32 13.68 14.35
N GLY A 66 9.64 14.54 15.13
CA GLY A 66 10.24 15.66 15.86
C GLY A 66 10.74 15.32 17.26
N LEU A 67 10.03 14.44 17.98
CA LEU A 67 10.30 14.17 19.40
C LEU A 67 11.17 12.93 19.66
N LEU A 68 11.11 11.91 18.78
CA LEU A 68 11.89 10.70 18.98
C LEU A 68 13.33 10.87 18.45
N PRO A 69 14.36 10.77 19.31
CA PRO A 69 15.74 11.00 18.90
C PRO A 69 16.43 9.74 18.36
N VAL A 70 15.70 8.82 17.72
CA VAL A 70 16.20 7.50 17.31
C VAL A 70 15.94 7.24 15.83
N GLY A 71 16.92 6.69 15.13
CA GLY A 71 16.81 6.22 13.75
C GLY A 71 16.42 7.30 12.73
N SER A 72 16.01 6.83 11.55
CA SER A 72 15.52 7.67 10.45
C SER A 72 14.10 8.20 10.74
N PRO A 73 13.62 9.24 10.03
CA PRO A 73 12.21 9.64 10.13
C PRO A 73 11.23 8.48 9.92
N ALA A 74 11.51 7.57 8.98
CA ALA A 74 10.70 6.38 8.75
C ALA A 74 10.70 5.44 9.95
N TYR A 75 11.85 5.16 10.55
CA TYR A 75 11.94 4.34 11.76
C TYR A 75 11.07 4.89 12.89
N ARG A 76 11.09 6.20 13.10
CA ARG A 76 10.29 6.87 14.16
C ARG A 76 8.79 6.69 13.95
N VAL A 77 8.32 6.79 12.71
CA VAL A 77 6.90 6.59 12.41
C VAL A 77 6.54 5.10 12.46
N ASN A 78 7.40 4.19 12.01
CA ASN A 78 7.22 2.75 12.18
C ASN A 78 7.09 2.38 13.67
N LEU A 79 7.96 2.94 14.53
CA LEU A 79 7.91 2.74 15.98
C LEU A 79 6.61 3.27 16.58
N LEU A 80 6.16 4.47 16.17
CA LEU A 80 4.85 4.99 16.58
C LEU A 80 3.73 3.99 16.22
N CYS A 81 3.72 3.48 15.00
CA CYS A 81 2.72 2.50 14.56
C CYS A 81 2.78 1.21 15.37
N GLY A 82 3.98 0.70 15.68
CA GLY A 82 4.16 -0.46 16.54
C GLY A 82 3.59 -0.24 17.95
N LEU A 83 3.83 0.93 18.54
CA LEU A 83 3.28 1.29 19.86
C LEU A 83 1.74 1.43 19.85
N LEU A 84 1.18 2.01 18.78
CA LEU A 84 -0.28 2.09 18.60
C LEU A 84 -0.92 0.71 18.43
N GLY A 85 -0.27 -0.19 17.68
CA GLY A 85 -0.70 -1.59 17.53
C GLY A 85 -0.65 -2.35 18.86
N ALA A 86 0.40 -2.16 19.65
CA ALA A 86 0.51 -2.75 20.99
C ALA A 86 -0.54 -2.21 21.96
N ALA A 87 -0.86 -0.92 21.89
CA ALA A 87 -1.96 -0.34 22.67
C ALA A 87 -3.33 -0.90 22.26
N ALA A 88 -3.54 -1.16 20.95
CA ALA A 88 -4.74 -1.87 20.48
C ALA A 88 -4.85 -3.26 21.09
N ALA A 89 -3.76 -4.04 21.15
CA ALA A 89 -3.71 -5.35 21.80
C ALA A 89 -4.15 -5.27 23.28
N SER A 90 -3.61 -4.28 24.01
CA SER A 90 -4.00 -4.02 25.41
C SER A 90 -5.50 -3.77 25.56
N LEU A 91 -6.11 -3.03 24.65
CA LEU A 91 -7.54 -2.72 24.68
C LEU A 91 -8.40 -3.94 24.34
N LEU A 92 -7.97 -4.81 23.41
CA LEU A 92 -8.68 -6.05 23.11
C LEU A 92 -8.62 -7.03 24.31
N PHE A 93 -7.44 -7.16 24.94
CA PHE A 93 -7.31 -7.89 26.20
C PHE A 93 -8.29 -7.34 27.26
N TYR A 94 -8.25 -6.02 27.48
CA TYR A 94 -9.09 -5.34 28.46
C TYR A 94 -10.59 -5.57 28.19
N THR A 95 -11.00 -5.51 26.93
CA THR A 95 -12.39 -5.74 26.50
C THR A 95 -12.87 -7.14 26.90
N VAL A 96 -12.09 -8.18 26.59
CA VAL A 96 -12.44 -9.58 26.95
C VAL A 96 -12.41 -9.76 28.45
N PHE A 97 -11.37 -9.28 29.13
CA PHE A 97 -11.26 -9.37 30.58
C PHE A 97 -12.46 -8.71 31.30
N ARG A 98 -12.87 -7.53 30.85
CA ARG A 98 -14.04 -6.82 31.41
C ARG A 98 -15.33 -7.62 31.26
N LEU A 99 -15.56 -8.22 30.09
CA LEU A 99 -16.80 -8.92 29.77
C LEU A 99 -16.88 -10.34 30.36
N SER A 100 -15.74 -10.99 30.64
CA SER A 100 -15.69 -12.39 31.05
C SER A 100 -14.95 -12.65 32.38
N GLY A 101 -14.12 -11.74 32.83
CA GLY A 101 -13.21 -11.95 33.97
C GLY A 101 -12.00 -12.83 33.64
N SER A 102 -11.91 -13.39 32.41
CA SER A 102 -10.85 -14.33 32.04
C SER A 102 -9.59 -13.60 31.55
N TYR A 103 -8.47 -13.85 32.21
CA TYR A 103 -7.14 -13.42 31.76
C TYR A 103 -6.69 -14.22 30.54
N ALA A 104 -6.91 -15.52 30.51
CA ALA A 104 -6.52 -16.40 29.41
C ALA A 104 -7.27 -16.04 28.12
N GLY A 105 -8.60 -15.78 28.22
CA GLY A 105 -9.40 -15.29 27.12
C GLY A 105 -8.89 -13.94 26.60
N GLY A 106 -8.51 -13.01 27.50
CA GLY A 106 -7.91 -11.72 27.12
C GLY A 106 -6.58 -11.87 26.39
N ILE A 107 -5.70 -12.75 26.88
CA ILE A 107 -4.41 -13.07 26.24
C ILE A 107 -4.63 -13.70 24.86
N LEU A 108 -5.59 -14.62 24.73
CA LEU A 108 -5.93 -15.22 23.45
C LEU A 108 -6.35 -14.14 22.44
N ALA A 109 -7.31 -13.29 22.80
CA ALA A 109 -7.82 -12.25 21.91
C ALA A 109 -6.71 -11.30 21.44
N ALA A 110 -5.95 -10.74 22.38
CA ALA A 110 -4.87 -9.83 22.06
C ALA A 110 -3.74 -10.50 21.28
N GLY A 111 -3.34 -11.73 21.67
CA GLY A 111 -2.23 -12.43 21.05
C GLY A 111 -2.54 -12.90 19.64
N VAL A 112 -3.68 -13.56 19.40
CA VAL A 112 -4.01 -14.04 18.05
C VAL A 112 -4.25 -12.89 17.08
N PHE A 113 -4.78 -11.76 17.55
CA PHE A 113 -4.88 -10.55 16.72
C PHE A 113 -3.52 -9.97 16.39
N SER A 114 -2.70 -9.71 17.41
CA SER A 114 -1.42 -9.00 17.24
C SER A 114 -0.39 -9.81 16.47
N PHE A 115 -0.41 -11.15 16.60
CA PHE A 115 0.57 -12.02 15.96
C PHE A 115 0.05 -12.76 14.73
N SER A 116 -1.18 -12.45 14.25
CA SER A 116 -1.55 -12.79 12.87
C SER A 116 -0.61 -12.07 11.91
N ARG A 117 -0.24 -12.70 10.78
CA ARG A 117 0.71 -12.16 9.79
C ARG A 117 0.32 -10.74 9.36
N LEU A 118 -0.93 -10.60 8.99
CA LEU A 118 -1.45 -9.34 8.46
C LEU A 118 -1.39 -8.21 9.50
N THR A 119 -1.85 -8.46 10.74
CA THR A 119 -1.82 -7.44 11.80
C THR A 119 -0.39 -7.06 12.16
N TRP A 120 0.50 -8.03 12.28
CA TRP A 120 1.90 -7.77 12.63
C TRP A 120 2.59 -6.92 11.57
N GLN A 121 2.51 -7.32 10.30
CA GLN A 121 3.13 -6.59 9.18
C GLN A 121 2.65 -5.13 9.09
N TRP A 122 1.33 -4.90 9.19
CA TRP A 122 0.78 -3.54 9.10
C TRP A 122 0.93 -2.74 10.40
N SER A 123 1.18 -3.38 11.55
CA SER A 123 1.47 -2.68 12.79
C SER A 123 2.90 -2.14 12.87
N ILE A 124 3.87 -2.78 12.19
CA ILE A 124 5.27 -2.34 12.21
C ILE A 124 5.63 -1.43 11.01
N ALA A 125 4.69 -1.09 10.15
CA ALA A 125 4.85 -0.20 9.02
C ALA A 125 4.19 1.16 9.27
N ALA A 126 4.74 2.23 8.70
CA ALA A 126 4.20 3.59 8.78
C ALA A 126 2.91 3.72 7.96
N GLU A 127 1.81 3.19 8.50
CA GLU A 127 0.50 3.11 7.87
C GLU A 127 -0.62 3.47 8.84
N VAL A 128 -1.74 3.89 8.32
CA VAL A 128 -2.90 4.36 9.11
C VAL A 128 -3.64 3.25 9.87
N PHE A 129 -3.33 1.98 9.57
CA PHE A 129 -4.05 0.82 10.10
C PHE A 129 -3.83 0.58 11.59
N SER A 130 -2.62 0.82 12.12
CA SER A 130 -2.33 0.69 13.55
C SER A 130 -3.16 1.65 14.39
N LEU A 131 -3.26 2.91 13.96
CA LEU A 131 -4.09 3.90 14.62
C LEU A 131 -5.59 3.56 14.52
N ASN A 132 -6.02 3.01 13.38
CA ASN A 132 -7.39 2.53 13.23
C ASN A 132 -7.69 1.34 14.17
N ASN A 133 -6.78 0.38 14.30
CA ASN A 133 -6.92 -0.75 15.21
C ASN A 133 -6.98 -0.28 16.68
N LEU A 134 -6.22 0.76 17.04
CA LEU A 134 -6.32 1.39 18.36
C LEU A 134 -7.74 1.92 18.62
N PHE A 135 -8.34 2.63 17.65
CA PHE A 135 -9.71 3.13 17.80
C PHE A 135 -10.74 2.01 17.82
N VAL A 136 -10.57 0.95 17.04
CA VAL A 136 -11.42 -0.24 17.10
C VAL A 136 -11.39 -0.83 18.52
N GLY A 137 -10.20 -1.10 19.06
CA GLY A 137 -10.04 -1.59 20.42
C GLY A 137 -10.61 -0.64 21.47
N LEU A 138 -10.40 0.67 21.31
CA LEU A 138 -10.90 1.69 22.25
C LEU A 138 -12.44 1.76 22.25
N LEU A 139 -13.07 1.75 21.08
CA LEU A 139 -14.53 1.77 20.99
C LEU A 139 -15.15 0.50 21.55
N MET A 140 -14.53 -0.69 21.34
CA MET A 140 -14.97 -1.93 21.95
C MET A 140 -14.81 -1.91 23.47
N ALA A 141 -13.67 -1.43 23.98
CA ALA A 141 -13.43 -1.29 25.43
C ALA A 141 -14.40 -0.29 26.09
N LEU A 142 -14.64 0.86 25.47
CA LEU A 142 -15.62 1.83 25.95
C LEU A 142 -17.05 1.26 25.95
N THR A 143 -17.40 0.47 24.94
CA THR A 143 -18.69 -0.22 24.84
C THR A 143 -18.88 -1.22 25.96
N ALA A 144 -17.86 -2.04 26.24
CA ALA A 144 -17.87 -2.97 27.36
C ALA A 144 -18.00 -2.23 28.71
N HIS A 145 -17.23 -1.17 28.87
CA HIS A 145 -17.28 -0.34 30.09
C HIS A 145 -18.64 0.37 30.28
N PHE A 146 -19.25 0.83 29.17
CA PHE A 146 -20.59 1.44 29.21
C PHE A 146 -21.67 0.45 29.64
N GLU A 147 -21.61 -0.81 29.17
CA GLU A 147 -22.59 -1.85 29.56
C GLU A 147 -22.53 -2.18 31.04
N GLU A 148 -21.33 -2.21 31.60
CA GLU A 148 -21.14 -2.52 33.03
C GLU A 148 -21.34 -1.33 33.97
N ALA A 149 -21.42 -0.11 33.43
CA ALA A 149 -21.55 1.10 34.24
C ALA A 149 -22.84 1.07 35.09
N SER A 150 -22.66 1.20 36.39
CA SER A 150 -23.75 1.08 37.37
C SER A 150 -24.55 2.38 37.51
N THR A 151 -23.89 3.54 37.34
CA THR A 151 -24.50 4.84 37.55
C THR A 151 -24.78 5.62 36.27
N ALA A 152 -25.84 6.46 36.24
CA ALA A 152 -26.13 7.36 35.11
C ALA A 152 -24.98 8.34 34.82
N LYS A 153 -24.29 8.80 35.88
CA LYS A 153 -23.15 9.72 35.75
C LYS A 153 -22.00 9.09 35.02
N GLU A 154 -21.69 7.82 35.30
CA GLU A 154 -20.64 7.05 34.66
C GLU A 154 -21.00 6.78 33.19
N ARG A 155 -22.22 6.29 32.91
CA ARG A 155 -22.71 6.11 31.53
C ARG A 155 -22.64 7.39 30.71
N SER A 156 -23.06 8.51 31.30
CA SER A 156 -22.96 9.83 30.65
C SER A 156 -21.49 10.24 30.36
N LYS A 157 -20.55 9.93 31.24
CA LYS A 157 -19.12 10.22 31.02
C LYS A 157 -18.57 9.35 29.90
N ILE A 158 -18.85 8.06 29.92
CA ILE A 158 -18.35 7.11 28.93
C ILE A 158 -18.94 7.39 27.55
N SER A 159 -20.25 7.68 27.45
CA SER A 159 -20.89 7.99 26.18
C SER A 159 -20.34 9.28 25.53
N LYS A 160 -20.02 10.33 26.32
CA LYS A 160 -19.37 11.55 25.80
C LYS A 160 -17.96 11.26 25.30
N LEU A 161 -17.17 10.50 26.06
CA LEU A 161 -15.84 10.06 25.62
C LEU A 161 -15.94 9.20 24.35
N GLY A 162 -16.90 8.27 24.28
CA GLY A 162 -17.17 7.47 23.09
C GLY A 162 -17.53 8.30 21.88
N ALA A 163 -18.41 9.32 22.05
CA ALA A 163 -18.77 10.25 20.99
C ALA A 163 -17.55 11.05 20.48
N PHE A 164 -16.70 11.55 21.37
CA PHE A 164 -15.44 12.20 21.02
C PHE A 164 -14.52 11.26 20.23
N CYS A 165 -14.34 10.02 20.71
CA CYS A 165 -13.52 9.01 20.05
C CYS A 165 -14.07 8.62 18.66
N CYS A 166 -15.40 8.58 18.49
CA CYS A 166 -16.03 8.37 17.18
C CYS A 166 -15.64 9.49 16.18
N GLY A 167 -15.72 10.77 16.59
CA GLY A 167 -15.27 11.87 15.74
C GLY A 167 -13.76 11.80 15.43
N LEU A 168 -12.95 11.55 16.47
CA LEU A 168 -11.50 11.52 16.33
C LEU A 168 -11.02 10.36 15.43
N SER A 169 -11.66 9.19 15.50
CA SER A 169 -11.32 8.02 14.66
C SER A 169 -11.57 8.28 13.18
N LEU A 170 -12.58 9.06 12.82
CA LEU A 170 -12.85 9.45 11.43
C LEU A 170 -11.74 10.35 10.86
N CYS A 171 -11.00 11.05 11.71
CA CYS A 171 -9.83 11.85 11.29
C CYS A 171 -8.62 10.98 10.91
N ASN A 172 -8.73 9.65 11.05
CA ASN A 172 -7.75 8.69 10.60
C ASN A 172 -8.27 7.82 9.44
N GLN A 173 -9.36 7.06 9.63
CA GLN A 173 -9.85 6.15 8.61
C GLN A 173 -11.37 6.09 8.59
N HIS A 174 -11.98 6.33 7.43
CA HIS A 174 -13.43 6.40 7.31
C HIS A 174 -14.16 5.06 7.45
N THR A 175 -13.48 3.92 7.20
CA THR A 175 -14.12 2.60 7.30
C THR A 175 -14.64 2.28 8.70
N ILE A 176 -14.11 2.93 9.74
CA ILE A 176 -14.60 2.77 11.12
C ILE A 176 -16.04 3.27 11.30
N VAL A 177 -16.57 4.09 10.37
CA VAL A 177 -17.96 4.55 10.38
C VAL A 177 -18.95 3.38 10.45
N LEU A 178 -18.60 2.23 9.87
CA LEU A 178 -19.45 1.04 9.90
C LEU A 178 -19.60 0.47 11.32
N TYR A 179 -18.56 0.56 12.15
CA TYR A 179 -18.63 0.20 13.57
C TYR A 179 -19.37 1.25 14.39
N ILE A 180 -19.12 2.52 14.10
CA ILE A 180 -19.86 3.65 14.72
C ILE A 180 -21.35 3.52 14.44
N ALA A 181 -21.75 3.13 13.23
CA ALA A 181 -23.14 2.90 12.85
C ALA A 181 -23.84 1.78 13.63
N CYS A 182 -23.09 0.83 14.20
CA CYS A 182 -23.62 -0.18 15.12
C CYS A 182 -23.63 0.32 16.58
N ILE A 183 -22.52 0.89 17.02
CA ILE A 183 -22.29 1.27 18.43
C ILE A 183 -23.19 2.44 18.85
N VAL A 184 -23.32 3.48 18.03
CA VAL A 184 -24.05 4.68 18.37
C VAL A 184 -25.55 4.42 18.59
N PRO A 185 -26.29 3.76 17.66
CA PRO A 185 -27.69 3.42 17.87
C PRO A 185 -27.87 2.50 19.08
N TRP A 186 -26.93 1.58 19.33
CA TRP A 186 -26.98 0.69 20.47
C TRP A 186 -26.84 1.45 21.78
N VAL A 187 -25.85 2.35 21.91
CA VAL A 187 -25.66 3.21 23.11
C VAL A 187 -26.87 4.13 23.34
N LEU A 188 -27.38 4.77 22.27
CA LEU A 188 -28.54 5.65 22.37
C LEU A 188 -29.81 4.88 22.79
N SER A 189 -30.02 3.67 22.27
CA SER A 189 -31.12 2.78 22.70
C SER A 189 -31.00 2.40 24.18
N ARG A 190 -29.79 2.13 24.67
CA ARG A 190 -29.55 1.83 26.10
C ARG A 190 -29.85 3.04 27.00
N LEU A 191 -29.38 4.23 26.61
CA LEU A 191 -29.67 5.47 27.34
C LEU A 191 -31.17 5.80 27.33
N PHE A 192 -31.83 5.59 26.18
CA PHE A 192 -33.27 5.82 26.05
C PHE A 192 -34.08 4.87 26.96
N ARG A 193 -33.78 3.57 26.93
CA ARG A 193 -34.46 2.56 27.78
C ARG A 193 -34.26 2.81 29.28
N LYS A 194 -33.16 3.48 29.66
CA LYS A 194 -32.88 3.86 31.06
C LYS A 194 -33.38 5.25 31.39
N THR A 195 -34.11 5.91 30.52
CA THR A 195 -34.62 7.32 30.66
C THR A 195 -33.52 8.35 30.91
N GLU A 196 -32.30 8.07 30.48
CA GLU A 196 -31.11 8.95 30.67
C GLU A 196 -30.84 9.82 29.42
N LEU A 197 -31.54 9.58 28.30
CA LEU A 197 -31.38 10.35 27.07
C LEU A 197 -32.30 11.54 27.03
N SER A 198 -31.75 12.74 27.32
CA SER A 198 -32.43 14.04 27.16
C SER A 198 -31.91 14.75 25.91
N LEU A 199 -32.65 15.73 25.39
CA LEU A 199 -32.19 16.59 24.29
C LEU A 199 -30.86 17.28 24.62
N GLY A 200 -30.71 17.77 25.85
CA GLY A 200 -29.46 18.38 26.33
C GLY A 200 -28.28 17.38 26.40
N HIS A 201 -28.56 16.09 26.69
CA HIS A 201 -27.55 15.06 26.63
C HIS A 201 -27.16 14.75 25.17
N LEU A 202 -28.13 14.64 24.27
CA LEU A 202 -27.89 14.41 22.85
C LEU A 202 -27.05 15.53 22.21
N LEU A 203 -27.37 16.80 22.53
CA LEU A 203 -26.56 17.95 22.10
C LEU A 203 -25.12 17.87 22.61
N LYS A 204 -24.90 17.47 23.88
CA LYS A 204 -23.54 17.25 24.42
C LYS A 204 -22.78 16.13 23.71
N LEU A 205 -23.44 15.04 23.36
CA LEU A 205 -22.84 13.96 22.56
C LEU A 205 -22.45 14.47 21.17
N GLY A 206 -23.32 15.23 20.51
CA GLY A 206 -23.03 15.87 19.23
C GLY A 206 -21.84 16.81 19.28
N LEU A 207 -21.77 17.66 20.31
CA LEU A 207 -20.63 18.58 20.53
C LEU A 207 -19.32 17.81 20.79
N CYS A 208 -19.36 16.72 21.57
CA CYS A 208 -18.19 15.87 21.78
C CYS A 208 -17.72 15.21 20.45
N PHE A 209 -18.65 14.72 19.64
CA PHE A 209 -18.34 14.17 18.32
C PHE A 209 -17.68 15.21 17.41
N LEU A 210 -18.26 16.42 17.33
CA LEU A 210 -17.70 17.53 16.54
C LEU A 210 -16.32 17.95 17.05
N ALA A 211 -16.11 17.98 18.38
CA ALA A 211 -14.80 18.24 18.97
C ALA A 211 -13.77 17.16 18.54
N GLY A 212 -14.19 15.90 18.39
CA GLY A 212 -13.35 14.84 17.84
C GLY A 212 -12.93 15.06 16.39
N LEU A 213 -13.72 15.79 15.60
CA LEU A 213 -13.41 16.11 14.20
C LEU A 213 -12.44 17.29 14.01
N LEU A 214 -12.06 18.01 15.09
CA LEU A 214 -11.19 19.18 15.00
C LEU A 214 -9.88 18.96 14.22
N PRO A 215 -9.22 17.79 14.23
CA PRO A 215 -8.04 17.56 13.41
C PRO A 215 -8.26 17.80 11.91
N TYR A 216 -9.49 17.72 11.40
CA TYR A 216 -9.77 18.05 9.99
C TYR A 216 -9.51 19.53 9.63
N LEU A 217 -9.49 20.44 10.60
CA LEU A 217 -9.09 21.83 10.38
C LEU A 217 -7.64 21.97 9.91
N TYR A 218 -6.82 20.93 10.15
CA TYR A 218 -5.44 20.88 9.66
C TYR A 218 -5.37 20.90 8.12
N LEU A 219 -6.29 20.23 7.41
CA LEU A 219 -6.23 20.13 5.95
C LEU A 219 -6.32 21.50 5.27
N PRO A 220 -7.37 22.34 5.52
CA PRO A 220 -7.41 23.69 4.95
C PRO A 220 -6.26 24.57 5.46
N ALA A 221 -5.85 24.43 6.72
CA ALA A 221 -4.74 25.21 7.27
C ALA A 221 -3.41 24.89 6.53
N SER A 222 -3.07 23.61 6.35
CA SER A 222 -1.90 23.18 5.59
C SER A 222 -1.97 23.66 4.14
N SER A 223 -3.10 23.47 3.49
CA SER A 223 -3.32 23.86 2.10
C SER A 223 -3.23 25.37 1.88
N TYR A 224 -3.74 26.17 2.82
CA TYR A 224 -3.68 27.63 2.78
C TYR A 224 -2.23 28.15 2.96
N LEU A 225 -1.50 27.60 3.94
CA LEU A 225 -0.10 27.95 4.17
C LEU A 225 0.79 27.52 3.02
N ASN A 226 0.47 26.39 2.38
CA ASN A 226 1.15 25.83 1.20
C ASN A 226 2.68 25.88 1.31
N ARG A 227 3.24 25.40 2.43
CA ARG A 227 4.69 25.37 2.70
C ARG A 227 5.33 24.06 2.27
N ALA A 228 4.54 22.98 2.23
CA ALA A 228 5.03 21.64 1.88
C ALA A 228 5.43 21.59 0.40
N ARG A 229 6.62 21.02 0.14
CA ARG A 229 7.12 20.77 -1.24
C ARG A 229 6.35 19.66 -1.94
N TRP A 230 5.64 18.85 -1.15
CA TRP A 230 4.71 17.85 -1.65
C TRP A 230 3.44 17.81 -0.78
N THR A 231 2.29 17.85 -1.43
CA THR A 231 0.96 17.81 -0.81
C THR A 231 -0.05 17.33 -1.84
N TRP A 232 -1.17 16.77 -1.37
CA TRP A 232 -2.26 16.30 -2.22
C TRP A 232 -3.47 17.22 -2.13
N GLY A 233 -4.05 17.58 -3.27
CA GLY A 233 -5.31 18.31 -3.36
C GLY A 233 -5.23 19.80 -3.04
N ASP A 234 -6.35 20.49 -3.22
CA ASP A 234 -6.53 21.89 -2.84
C ASP A 234 -7.72 22.06 -1.88
N GLN A 235 -7.44 22.13 -0.59
CA GLN A 235 -8.43 22.27 0.47
C GLN A 235 -8.61 23.73 0.90
N THR A 236 -8.18 24.73 0.10
CA THR A 236 -8.40 26.16 0.39
C THR A 236 -9.84 26.59 0.17
N THR A 237 -10.59 25.86 -0.67
CA THR A 237 -12.01 26.07 -0.89
C THR A 237 -12.84 25.00 -0.17
N PHE A 238 -14.08 25.32 0.18
CA PHE A 238 -14.98 24.36 0.79
C PHE A 238 -15.27 23.17 -0.13
N GLN A 239 -15.42 23.42 -1.43
CA GLN A 239 -15.61 22.35 -2.42
C GLN A 239 -14.37 21.43 -2.49
N GLY A 240 -13.16 22.00 -2.59
CA GLY A 240 -11.93 21.19 -2.62
C GLY A 240 -11.72 20.41 -1.32
N PHE A 241 -12.09 20.99 -0.16
CA PHE A 241 -12.11 20.27 1.10
C PHE A 241 -13.09 19.07 1.06
N LEU A 242 -14.33 19.27 0.57
CA LEU A 242 -15.32 18.21 0.49
C LEU A 242 -14.90 17.11 -0.49
N THR A 243 -14.39 17.47 -1.66
CA THR A 243 -13.85 16.52 -2.66
C THR A 243 -12.79 15.61 -2.03
N HIS A 244 -11.88 16.18 -1.25
CA HIS A 244 -10.84 15.43 -0.56
C HIS A 244 -11.39 14.59 0.58
N PHE A 245 -12.23 15.17 1.45
CA PHE A 245 -12.86 14.49 2.58
C PHE A 245 -13.74 13.32 2.12
N LEU A 246 -14.57 13.51 1.09
CA LEU A 246 -15.45 12.47 0.53
C LEU A 246 -14.73 11.50 -0.41
N ARG A 247 -13.44 11.69 -0.67
CA ARG A 247 -12.65 10.86 -1.60
C ARG A 247 -13.26 10.81 -3.02
N GLU A 248 -13.84 11.90 -3.49
CA GLU A 248 -14.52 11.96 -4.79
C GLU A 248 -13.59 11.59 -5.95
N GLU A 249 -12.31 11.91 -5.86
CA GLU A 249 -11.27 11.57 -6.85
C GLU A 249 -11.13 10.05 -7.08
N TYR A 250 -11.43 9.22 -6.07
CA TYR A 250 -11.44 7.75 -6.16
C TYR A 250 -12.85 7.17 -6.34
N GLY A 251 -13.90 8.00 -6.11
CA GLY A 251 -15.27 7.55 -5.85
C GLY A 251 -15.45 7.23 -4.36
N THR A 252 -16.37 7.95 -3.69
CA THR A 252 -16.53 8.01 -2.22
C THR A 252 -16.50 6.65 -1.52
N PHE A 253 -17.06 5.61 -2.14
CA PHE A 253 -17.11 4.26 -1.59
C PHE A 253 -16.24 3.24 -2.36
N ASN A 254 -15.49 3.68 -3.36
CA ASN A 254 -14.63 2.83 -4.17
C ASN A 254 -13.20 2.82 -3.63
N LEU A 255 -12.48 1.72 -3.85
CA LEU A 255 -11.05 1.63 -3.52
C LEU A 255 -10.17 2.12 -4.67
N ALA A 256 -10.63 1.94 -5.92
CA ALA A 256 -9.92 2.42 -7.11
C ALA A 256 -10.87 3.07 -8.12
N LYS A 257 -10.31 3.92 -8.99
CA LYS A 257 -11.04 4.52 -10.12
C LYS A 257 -11.33 3.44 -11.16
N SER A 258 -12.52 3.45 -11.72
CA SER A 258 -12.94 2.70 -12.92
C SER A 258 -12.61 1.20 -12.99
N GLU A 259 -12.35 0.53 -11.87
CA GLU A 259 -12.14 -0.92 -11.85
C GLU A 259 -13.48 -1.67 -11.70
N THR A 260 -13.60 -2.81 -12.40
CA THR A 260 -14.65 -3.80 -12.17
C THR A 260 -14.13 -4.80 -11.13
N GLY A 261 -14.71 -4.76 -9.93
CA GLY A 261 -14.27 -5.60 -8.82
C GLY A 261 -14.78 -7.04 -8.92
N SER A 262 -14.25 -7.89 -8.04
CA SER A 262 -14.77 -9.23 -7.81
C SER A 262 -16.20 -9.18 -7.24
N SER A 263 -16.97 -10.24 -7.45
CA SER A 263 -18.33 -10.32 -6.92
C SER A 263 -18.34 -10.32 -5.39
N MET A 264 -19.43 -9.83 -4.79
CA MET A 264 -19.61 -9.84 -3.33
C MET A 264 -19.43 -11.24 -2.73
N ARG A 265 -19.91 -12.29 -3.42
CA ARG A 265 -19.77 -13.67 -2.99
C ARG A 265 -18.30 -14.10 -2.95
N GLU A 266 -17.55 -13.82 -3.99
CA GLU A 266 -16.11 -14.13 -4.07
C GLU A 266 -15.35 -13.41 -2.95
N MET A 267 -15.62 -12.12 -2.74
CA MET A 267 -15.02 -11.33 -1.66
C MET A 267 -15.28 -11.92 -0.28
N LEU A 268 -16.52 -12.37 0.02
CA LEU A 268 -16.87 -12.98 1.30
C LEU A 268 -16.22 -14.36 1.48
N VAL A 269 -16.21 -15.20 0.44
CA VAL A 269 -15.55 -16.51 0.48
C VAL A 269 -14.06 -16.34 0.70
N PHE A 270 -13.44 -15.40 0.00
CA PHE A 270 -12.01 -15.13 0.15
C PHE A 270 -11.69 -14.54 1.53
N GLN A 271 -12.51 -13.63 2.05
CA GLN A 271 -12.36 -13.10 3.40
C GLN A 271 -12.42 -14.19 4.47
N LEU A 272 -13.35 -15.14 4.35
CA LEU A 272 -13.44 -16.30 5.27
C LEU A 272 -12.20 -17.21 5.16
N ALA A 273 -11.74 -17.48 3.95
CA ALA A 273 -10.51 -18.25 3.73
C ALA A 273 -9.29 -17.54 4.35
N GLN A 274 -9.19 -16.23 4.17
CA GLN A 274 -8.15 -15.40 4.75
C GLN A 274 -8.22 -15.38 6.29
N MET A 275 -9.41 -15.21 6.87
CA MET A 275 -9.60 -15.30 8.33
C MET A 275 -9.16 -16.65 8.88
N LYS A 276 -9.46 -17.75 8.18
CA LYS A 276 -8.98 -19.08 8.56
C LYS A 276 -7.45 -19.18 8.52
N SER A 277 -6.82 -18.62 7.50
CA SER A 277 -5.36 -18.61 7.35
C SER A 277 -4.68 -17.76 8.43
N GLU A 278 -5.21 -16.55 8.69
CA GLU A 278 -4.62 -15.58 9.60
C GLU A 278 -4.85 -15.92 11.09
N LEU A 279 -6.06 -16.37 11.46
CA LEU A 279 -6.45 -16.58 12.85
C LEU A 279 -6.52 -18.05 13.27
N SER A 280 -6.53 -18.97 12.32
CA SER A 280 -6.71 -20.42 12.49
C SER A 280 -8.16 -20.88 12.74
N LEU A 281 -8.44 -22.14 12.39
CA LEU A 281 -9.78 -22.74 12.56
C LEU A 281 -10.22 -22.85 14.03
N PRO A 282 -9.36 -23.23 15.01
CA PRO A 282 -9.75 -23.23 16.41
C PRO A 282 -10.22 -21.88 16.93
N VAL A 283 -9.57 -20.78 16.53
CA VAL A 283 -9.95 -19.42 16.91
C VAL A 283 -11.34 -19.05 16.34
N LEU A 284 -11.60 -19.41 15.07
CA LEU A 284 -12.92 -19.20 14.48
C LEU A 284 -14.01 -20.03 15.18
N ALA A 285 -13.70 -21.27 15.55
CA ALA A 285 -14.62 -22.11 16.32
C ALA A 285 -14.94 -21.52 17.69
N LEU A 286 -13.93 -20.99 18.40
CA LEU A 286 -14.14 -20.30 19.67
C LEU A 286 -15.01 -19.05 19.52
N ALA A 287 -14.81 -18.25 18.46
CA ALA A 287 -15.64 -17.08 18.17
C ALA A 287 -17.12 -17.50 17.93
N LEU A 288 -17.34 -18.61 17.23
CA LEU A 288 -18.69 -19.18 17.04
C LEU A 288 -19.30 -19.65 18.37
N VAL A 289 -18.51 -20.28 19.26
CA VAL A 289 -18.96 -20.68 20.60
C VAL A 289 -19.47 -19.46 21.39
N ALA A 290 -18.79 -18.32 21.34
CA ALA A 290 -19.27 -17.11 22.01
C ALA A 290 -20.66 -16.69 21.51
N CYS A 291 -20.89 -16.71 20.20
CA CYS A 291 -22.18 -16.34 19.60
C CYS A 291 -23.27 -17.36 19.95
N VAL A 292 -23.00 -18.66 19.77
CA VAL A 292 -23.96 -19.73 20.03
C VAL A 292 -24.34 -19.80 21.50
N SER A 293 -23.37 -19.68 22.43
CA SER A 293 -23.63 -19.71 23.88
C SER A 293 -24.64 -18.66 24.33
N THR A 294 -24.69 -17.50 23.66
CA THR A 294 -25.66 -16.43 23.98
C THR A 294 -27.09 -16.74 23.48
N ALA A 295 -27.24 -17.65 22.52
CA ALA A 295 -28.55 -18.10 22.02
C ALA A 295 -29.17 -19.17 22.90
N LEU A 296 -28.34 -19.93 23.64
CA LEU A 296 -28.82 -21.02 24.49
C LEU A 296 -29.47 -20.52 25.81
N PRO A 297 -30.54 -21.14 26.32
CA PRO A 297 -31.19 -20.75 27.58
C PRO A 297 -30.35 -21.21 28.79
N THR A 298 -29.40 -20.40 29.22
CA THR A 298 -28.60 -20.65 30.42
C THR A 298 -28.94 -19.67 31.53
N LYS A 299 -28.74 -20.06 32.80
CA LYS A 299 -28.98 -19.22 33.98
C LYS A 299 -27.97 -18.09 34.14
N GLN A 300 -26.90 -18.10 33.37
CA GLN A 300 -25.84 -17.07 33.41
C GLN A 300 -26.25 -15.79 32.67
N GLN A 301 -26.01 -14.66 33.30
CA GLN A 301 -26.35 -13.35 32.73
C GLN A 301 -25.53 -13.12 31.47
N LYS A 302 -26.21 -13.11 30.31
CA LYS A 302 -25.58 -12.99 29.00
C LYS A 302 -25.30 -11.54 28.66
N SER A 303 -24.10 -11.25 28.18
CA SER A 303 -23.77 -9.91 27.72
C SER A 303 -24.33 -9.68 26.32
N PRO A 304 -25.28 -8.75 26.12
CA PRO A 304 -25.83 -8.44 24.80
C PRO A 304 -24.80 -7.78 23.87
N VAL A 305 -23.64 -7.38 24.40
CA VAL A 305 -22.52 -6.78 23.65
C VAL A 305 -21.94 -7.78 22.64
N ILE A 306 -22.03 -9.09 22.90
CA ILE A 306 -21.57 -10.12 21.95
C ILE A 306 -22.34 -10.01 20.61
N TRP A 307 -23.65 -9.80 20.68
CA TRP A 307 -24.47 -9.60 19.46
C TRP A 307 -24.15 -8.28 18.77
N LEU A 308 -23.82 -7.23 19.50
CA LEU A 308 -23.35 -5.99 18.91
C LEU A 308 -22.05 -6.21 18.14
N PHE A 309 -21.09 -6.92 18.73
CA PHE A 309 -19.81 -7.21 18.06
C PHE A 309 -20.00 -8.12 16.84
N ALA A 310 -20.85 -9.14 16.94
CA ALA A 310 -21.22 -9.96 15.79
C ALA A 310 -21.90 -9.12 14.68
N GLY A 311 -22.78 -8.21 15.05
CA GLY A 311 -23.40 -7.25 14.11
C GLY A 311 -22.40 -6.31 13.44
N MET A 312 -21.39 -5.83 14.17
CA MET A 312 -20.29 -5.04 13.63
C MET A 312 -19.48 -5.83 12.59
N LEU A 313 -19.16 -7.09 12.88
CA LEU A 313 -18.47 -7.98 11.95
C LEU A 313 -19.30 -8.21 10.68
N CYS A 314 -20.59 -8.52 10.82
CA CYS A 314 -21.49 -8.75 9.69
C CYS A 314 -21.65 -7.49 8.82
N LEU A 315 -21.98 -6.34 9.43
CA LEU A 315 -22.17 -5.10 8.70
C LEU A 315 -20.91 -4.70 7.93
N TYR A 316 -19.74 -4.76 8.60
CA TYR A 316 -18.48 -4.42 7.98
C TYR A 316 -18.15 -5.33 6.79
N SER A 317 -18.22 -6.65 7.00
CA SER A 317 -17.87 -7.64 5.96
C SER A 317 -18.81 -7.55 4.76
N LEU A 318 -20.12 -7.42 4.99
CA LEU A 318 -21.11 -7.31 3.92
C LEU A 318 -20.96 -6.01 3.13
N PHE A 319 -20.83 -4.87 3.84
CA PHE A 319 -20.68 -3.56 3.20
C PHE A 319 -19.39 -3.49 2.39
N PHE A 320 -18.27 -3.94 2.98
CA PHE A 320 -16.96 -3.91 2.33
C PHE A 320 -16.94 -4.83 1.11
N ALA A 321 -17.44 -6.05 1.23
CA ALA A 321 -17.54 -6.99 0.10
C ALA A 321 -18.44 -6.48 -1.04
N TRP A 322 -19.47 -5.69 -0.70
CA TRP A 322 -20.34 -5.07 -1.69
C TRP A 322 -19.69 -3.88 -2.41
N ARG A 323 -18.87 -3.09 -1.71
CA ARG A 323 -18.35 -1.80 -2.23
C ARG A 323 -16.91 -1.84 -2.73
N ALA A 324 -16.11 -2.82 -2.31
CA ALA A 324 -14.74 -2.96 -2.79
C ALA A 324 -14.71 -3.35 -4.27
N ASN A 325 -14.28 -2.39 -5.11
CA ASN A 325 -14.28 -2.52 -6.57
C ASN A 325 -12.91 -2.96 -7.13
N LEU A 326 -12.19 -3.82 -6.41
CA LEU A 326 -10.91 -4.37 -6.85
C LEU A 326 -11.03 -5.86 -7.18
N ASP A 327 -10.35 -6.28 -8.23
CA ASP A 327 -10.27 -7.68 -8.66
C ASP A 327 -9.24 -8.42 -7.79
N ILE A 328 -9.74 -9.17 -6.79
CA ILE A 328 -8.88 -9.91 -5.82
C ILE A 328 -8.14 -11.10 -6.43
N THR A 329 -8.37 -11.45 -7.69
CA THR A 329 -7.56 -12.47 -8.39
C THR A 329 -6.17 -11.93 -8.73
N LYS A 330 -6.00 -10.61 -8.75
CA LYS A 330 -4.71 -9.93 -8.95
C LYS A 330 -4.00 -9.74 -7.60
N PRO A 331 -2.80 -10.29 -7.40
CA PRO A 331 -2.09 -10.23 -6.10
C PRO A 331 -1.89 -8.79 -5.57
N LEU A 332 -1.67 -7.81 -6.45
CA LEU A 332 -1.52 -6.41 -6.08
C LEU A 332 -2.81 -5.86 -5.44
N PHE A 333 -3.96 -6.12 -6.07
CA PHE A 333 -5.25 -5.64 -5.57
C PHE A 333 -5.70 -6.40 -4.33
N LEU A 334 -5.38 -7.70 -4.24
CA LEU A 334 -5.59 -8.46 -3.02
C LEU A 334 -4.81 -7.85 -1.85
N GLY A 335 -3.53 -7.49 -2.03
CA GLY A 335 -2.73 -6.81 -1.02
C GLY A 335 -3.31 -5.48 -0.55
N VAL A 336 -4.07 -4.77 -1.41
CA VAL A 336 -4.81 -3.57 -1.01
C VAL A 336 -6.05 -3.92 -0.19
N VAL A 337 -6.81 -4.94 -0.60
CA VAL A 337 -8.07 -5.32 0.05
C VAL A 337 -7.85 -5.95 1.42
N GLU A 338 -6.88 -6.86 1.56
CA GLU A 338 -6.66 -7.64 2.79
C GLU A 338 -6.41 -6.77 4.02
N ARG A 339 -5.75 -5.63 3.89
CA ARG A 339 -5.46 -4.72 5.01
C ARG A 339 -6.73 -4.10 5.64
N PHE A 340 -7.83 -4.02 4.89
CA PHE A 340 -9.11 -3.58 5.46
C PHE A 340 -9.79 -4.66 6.31
N TRP A 341 -9.43 -5.95 6.16
CA TRP A 341 -9.99 -7.03 6.99
C TRP A 341 -9.41 -7.08 8.41
N LEU A 342 -8.40 -6.27 8.73
CA LEU A 342 -7.87 -6.11 10.08
C LEU A 342 -8.96 -5.77 11.11
N GLN A 343 -9.91 -4.88 10.76
CA GLN A 343 -11.03 -4.56 11.64
C GLN A 343 -11.90 -5.79 11.95
N SER A 344 -12.19 -6.61 10.95
CA SER A 344 -12.92 -7.86 11.15
C SER A 344 -12.15 -8.84 12.03
N GLY A 345 -10.82 -8.94 11.83
CA GLY A 345 -9.92 -9.77 12.63
C GLY A 345 -9.95 -9.42 14.13
N ALA A 346 -9.97 -8.12 14.47
CA ALA A 346 -10.05 -7.65 15.85
C ALA A 346 -11.34 -8.12 16.55
N VAL A 347 -12.48 -8.06 15.84
CA VAL A 347 -13.76 -8.51 16.41
C VAL A 347 -13.78 -10.03 16.60
N VAL A 348 -13.31 -10.80 15.60
CA VAL A 348 -13.23 -12.26 15.70
C VAL A 348 -12.33 -12.67 16.84
N ALA A 349 -11.19 -12.01 17.05
CA ALA A 349 -10.27 -12.29 18.14
C ALA A 349 -10.92 -12.06 19.52
N VAL A 350 -11.67 -10.96 19.68
CA VAL A 350 -12.43 -10.68 20.93
C VAL A 350 -13.51 -11.74 21.16
N LEU A 351 -14.28 -12.09 20.13
CA LEU A 351 -15.28 -13.16 20.23
C LEU A 351 -14.63 -14.50 20.58
N ALA A 352 -13.47 -14.82 20.03
CA ALA A 352 -12.74 -16.05 20.35
C ALA A 352 -12.28 -16.08 21.83
N GLY A 353 -11.76 -14.97 22.34
CA GLY A 353 -11.41 -14.86 23.76
C GLY A 353 -12.60 -15.05 24.70
N LEU A 354 -13.76 -14.46 24.34
CA LEU A 354 -15.02 -14.65 25.06
C LEU A 354 -15.51 -16.10 24.95
N GLY A 355 -15.33 -16.74 23.78
CA GLY A 355 -15.70 -18.14 23.59
C GLY A 355 -14.86 -19.09 24.41
N LEU A 356 -13.55 -18.85 24.54
CA LEU A 356 -12.67 -19.63 25.42
C LEU A 356 -13.09 -19.50 26.88
N ALA A 357 -13.32 -18.27 27.34
CA ALA A 357 -13.82 -18.03 28.72
C ALA A 357 -15.17 -18.70 28.97
N THR A 358 -16.05 -18.71 27.99
CA THR A 358 -17.36 -19.37 28.08
C THR A 358 -17.20 -20.90 28.22
N LEU A 359 -16.36 -21.54 27.40
CA LEU A 359 -16.08 -22.98 27.51
C LEU A 359 -15.50 -23.34 28.83
N ALA A 360 -14.54 -22.54 29.34
CA ALA A 360 -13.97 -22.78 30.69
C ALA A 360 -15.02 -22.67 31.79
N SER A 361 -15.91 -21.67 31.70
CA SER A 361 -17.01 -21.49 32.67
C SER A 361 -18.03 -22.64 32.64
N VAL A 362 -18.47 -23.04 31.42
CA VAL A 362 -19.40 -24.16 31.26
C VAL A 362 -18.76 -25.48 31.72
N GLY A 363 -17.51 -25.71 31.33
CA GLY A 363 -16.76 -26.91 31.77
C GLY A 363 -16.64 -26.97 33.29
N SER A 364 -16.36 -25.85 33.97
CA SER A 364 -16.29 -25.79 35.42
C SER A 364 -17.63 -26.09 36.12
N ALA A 365 -18.74 -25.71 35.46
CA ALA A 365 -20.08 -26.00 35.99
C ALA A 365 -20.50 -27.48 35.78
N VAL A 366 -20.00 -28.14 34.71
CA VAL A 366 -20.32 -29.55 34.40
C VAL A 366 -19.42 -30.52 35.14
N LEU A 367 -18.15 -30.18 35.30
CA LEU A 367 -17.12 -31.02 35.94
C LEU A 367 -16.78 -30.44 37.31
N GLU A 368 -17.76 -30.48 38.24
CA GLU A 368 -17.63 -29.94 39.59
C GLU A 368 -16.33 -30.44 40.28
N GLY A 369 -15.47 -29.48 40.66
CA GLY A 369 -14.23 -29.75 41.37
C GLY A 369 -13.00 -30.08 40.52
N SER A 370 -13.07 -30.06 39.18
CA SER A 370 -11.91 -30.31 38.35
C SER A 370 -10.90 -29.13 38.40
N ARG A 371 -9.75 -29.37 39.02
CA ARG A 371 -8.61 -28.44 39.06
C ARG A 371 -7.92 -28.29 37.72
N ALA A 372 -8.21 -29.14 36.73
CA ALA A 372 -7.56 -29.13 35.42
C ALA A 372 -8.10 -28.06 34.48
N LEU A 373 -9.36 -27.65 34.60
CA LEU A 373 -10.01 -26.72 33.66
C LEU A 373 -9.36 -25.32 33.56
N PRO A 374 -9.00 -24.68 34.69
CA PRO A 374 -8.27 -23.39 34.59
C PRO A 374 -6.92 -23.53 33.87
N TRP A 375 -6.22 -24.65 34.10
CA TRP A 375 -4.96 -24.91 33.39
C TRP A 375 -5.18 -25.16 31.90
N LEU A 376 -6.26 -25.86 31.54
CA LEU A 376 -6.58 -26.09 30.11
C LEU A 376 -6.93 -24.80 29.38
N GLU A 377 -7.64 -23.86 30.01
CA GLU A 377 -7.91 -22.55 29.46
C GLU A 377 -6.61 -21.79 29.15
N TRP A 378 -5.69 -21.75 30.12
CA TRP A 378 -4.38 -21.12 29.96
C TRP A 378 -3.51 -21.80 28.88
N LEU A 379 -3.44 -23.12 28.92
CA LEU A 379 -2.66 -23.90 27.94
C LEU A 379 -3.19 -23.69 26.53
N SER A 380 -4.52 -23.66 26.35
CA SER A 380 -5.14 -23.40 25.05
C SER A 380 -4.81 -22.01 24.54
N ALA A 381 -4.93 -20.97 25.37
CA ALA A 381 -4.60 -19.62 25.02
C ALA A 381 -3.12 -19.48 24.64
N LEU A 382 -2.22 -19.98 25.49
CA LEU A 382 -0.78 -19.89 25.24
C LEU A 382 -0.35 -20.70 24.02
N ALA A 383 -0.89 -21.90 23.81
CA ALA A 383 -0.59 -22.74 22.66
C ALA A 383 -0.99 -22.05 21.35
N LEU A 384 -2.20 -21.48 21.28
CA LEU A 384 -2.68 -20.78 20.09
C LEU A 384 -1.86 -19.50 19.80
N VAL A 385 -1.56 -18.71 20.83
CA VAL A 385 -0.75 -17.50 20.66
C VAL A 385 0.69 -17.85 20.25
N SER A 386 1.31 -18.82 20.91
CA SER A 386 2.69 -19.24 20.60
C SER A 386 2.79 -19.83 19.19
N SER A 387 1.77 -20.59 18.76
CA SER A 387 1.73 -21.10 17.38
C SER A 387 1.68 -19.99 16.34
N GLN A 388 0.94 -18.89 16.60
CA GLN A 388 0.89 -17.73 15.74
C GLN A 388 2.24 -17.00 15.68
N VAL A 389 2.86 -16.77 16.83
CA VAL A 389 4.19 -16.17 16.89
C VAL A 389 5.20 -17.01 16.10
N TRP A 390 5.23 -18.31 16.35
CA TRP A 390 6.14 -19.24 15.68
C TRP A 390 5.96 -19.25 14.16
N ALA A 391 4.70 -19.36 13.71
CA ALA A 391 4.38 -19.43 12.27
C ALA A 391 4.72 -18.14 11.52
N ASN A 392 4.53 -16.99 12.15
CA ASN A 392 4.57 -15.69 11.47
C ASN A 392 5.86 -14.90 11.71
N TYR A 393 6.69 -15.26 12.71
CA TYR A 393 7.88 -14.50 13.07
C TYR A 393 8.80 -14.24 11.88
N SER A 394 9.19 -15.30 11.17
CA SER A 394 10.13 -15.21 10.06
C SER A 394 9.59 -14.36 8.89
N ALA A 395 8.26 -14.38 8.64
CA ALA A 395 7.62 -13.60 7.60
C ALA A 395 7.42 -12.13 7.99
N CYS A 396 7.29 -11.86 9.30
CA CYS A 396 7.03 -10.53 9.84
C CYS A 396 8.29 -9.81 10.34
N ASP A 397 9.42 -10.51 10.47
CA ASP A 397 10.69 -9.88 10.84
C ASP A 397 11.23 -9.05 9.67
N GLN A 398 11.11 -7.74 9.82
CA GLN A 398 11.57 -6.73 8.86
C GLN A 398 12.82 -5.99 9.35
N SER A 399 13.46 -6.45 10.44
CA SER A 399 14.59 -5.76 11.09
C SER A 399 15.80 -5.55 10.17
N ASN A 400 15.92 -6.35 9.13
CA ASN A 400 16.96 -6.27 8.12
C ASN A 400 16.45 -5.87 6.72
N ASN A 401 15.22 -5.35 6.61
CA ASN A 401 14.64 -4.99 5.32
C ASN A 401 15.03 -3.55 4.93
N TYR A 402 15.98 -3.45 4.00
CA TYR A 402 16.42 -2.19 3.37
C TYR A 402 16.07 -2.13 1.88
N VAL A 403 15.21 -3.00 1.37
CA VAL A 403 15.00 -3.17 -0.09
C VAL A 403 14.53 -1.87 -0.73
N VAL A 404 13.48 -1.26 -0.20
CA VAL A 404 12.89 -0.03 -0.74
C VAL A 404 13.83 1.16 -0.58
N ASP A 405 14.52 1.27 0.55
CA ASP A 405 15.50 2.31 0.81
C ASP A 405 16.69 2.23 -0.16
N LYS A 406 17.30 1.05 -0.31
CA LYS A 406 18.38 0.81 -1.27
C LYS A 406 17.97 1.09 -2.70
N PHE A 407 16.75 0.68 -3.07
CA PHE A 407 16.19 0.99 -4.39
C PHE A 407 16.14 2.51 -4.63
N ALA A 408 15.53 3.26 -3.70
CA ALA A 408 15.37 4.71 -3.84
C ALA A 408 16.73 5.44 -3.85
N ARG A 409 17.65 5.06 -2.96
CA ARG A 409 19.00 5.66 -2.89
C ARG A 409 19.84 5.38 -4.13
N ASN A 410 19.86 4.13 -4.59
CA ASN A 410 20.60 3.75 -5.79
C ASN A 410 20.06 4.51 -7.00
N LEU A 411 18.75 4.65 -7.07
CA LEU A 411 18.09 5.36 -8.13
C LEU A 411 18.47 6.84 -8.16
N LEU A 412 18.34 7.56 -7.04
CA LEU A 412 18.74 8.96 -6.96
C LEU A 412 20.25 9.14 -7.20
N SER A 413 21.09 8.21 -6.72
CA SER A 413 22.54 8.27 -6.94
C SER A 413 22.94 8.10 -8.38
N SER A 414 22.19 7.33 -9.17
CA SER A 414 22.47 7.10 -10.59
C SER A 414 22.07 8.28 -11.49
N MET A 415 21.29 9.25 -10.97
CA MET A 415 20.82 10.38 -11.74
C MET A 415 21.93 11.43 -11.93
N PRO A 416 21.99 12.07 -13.10
CA PRO A 416 22.87 13.21 -13.35
C PRO A 416 22.62 14.37 -12.38
N THR A 417 23.59 15.26 -12.24
CA THR A 417 23.45 16.47 -11.43
C THR A 417 22.40 17.41 -12.01
N GLY A 418 21.51 17.93 -11.16
CA GLY A 418 20.44 18.84 -11.55
C GLY A 418 19.32 18.19 -12.38
N ALA A 419 19.14 16.87 -12.28
CA ALA A 419 18.11 16.15 -13.03
C ALA A 419 16.70 16.55 -12.61
N VAL A 420 15.78 16.60 -13.58
CA VAL A 420 14.33 16.63 -13.36
C VAL A 420 13.79 15.22 -13.59
N ILE A 421 13.20 14.63 -12.56
CA ILE A 421 12.67 13.26 -12.62
C ILE A 421 11.15 13.31 -12.70
N LEU A 422 10.59 12.78 -13.79
CA LEU A 422 9.14 12.58 -13.93
C LEU A 422 8.75 11.25 -13.25
N LEU A 423 8.12 11.36 -12.10
CA LEU A 423 7.65 10.20 -11.33
C LEU A 423 6.34 9.66 -11.89
N ARG A 424 6.20 8.36 -11.92
CA ARG A 424 4.93 7.68 -12.17
C ARG A 424 4.87 6.38 -11.40
N GLY A 425 3.71 6.14 -10.76
CA GLY A 425 3.45 4.97 -9.90
C GLY A 425 3.87 5.19 -8.44
N ASP A 426 3.13 4.55 -7.55
CA ASP A 426 3.21 4.79 -6.11
C ASP A 426 4.55 4.36 -5.50
N LEU A 427 5.01 3.13 -5.80
CA LEU A 427 6.21 2.60 -5.16
C LEU A 427 7.48 3.45 -5.44
N PRO A 428 7.86 3.76 -6.69
CA PRO A 428 9.01 4.62 -6.93
C PRO A 428 8.75 6.05 -6.45
N GLY A 429 7.54 6.59 -6.68
CA GLY A 429 7.18 7.95 -6.28
C GLY A 429 7.30 8.17 -4.78
N ASN A 430 6.68 7.30 -3.98
CA ASN A 430 6.67 7.40 -2.53
C ASN A 430 8.07 7.21 -1.93
N ALA A 431 8.84 6.24 -2.46
CA ALA A 431 10.19 5.98 -1.99
C ALA A 431 11.15 7.14 -2.29
N LEU A 432 11.12 7.68 -3.50
CA LEU A 432 11.97 8.80 -3.91
C LEU A 432 11.63 10.09 -3.16
N ARG A 433 10.34 10.41 -2.98
CA ARG A 433 9.89 11.56 -2.20
C ARG A 433 10.43 11.50 -0.77
N TYR A 434 10.31 10.33 -0.12
CA TYR A 434 10.80 10.16 1.24
C TYR A 434 12.31 10.42 1.33
N VAL A 435 13.13 9.73 0.52
CA VAL A 435 14.58 9.87 0.57
C VAL A 435 15.03 11.29 0.18
N HIS A 436 14.34 11.91 -0.78
CA HIS A 436 14.67 13.26 -1.24
C HIS A 436 14.23 14.34 -0.26
N TYR A 437 12.96 14.32 0.20
CA TYR A 437 12.43 15.40 1.05
C TYR A 437 12.68 15.21 2.54
N CYS A 438 12.61 13.97 3.04
CA CYS A 438 12.77 13.73 4.49
C CYS A 438 14.21 13.50 4.91
N GLU A 439 15.04 12.91 4.03
CA GLU A 439 16.45 12.65 4.32
C GLU A 439 17.39 13.62 3.61
N GLY A 440 16.89 14.49 2.73
CA GLY A 440 17.66 15.54 2.06
C GLY A 440 18.65 15.02 1.01
N MET A 441 18.44 13.78 0.50
CA MET A 441 19.33 13.22 -0.49
C MET A 441 19.14 13.89 -1.86
N ARG A 442 20.26 14.26 -2.51
CA ARG A 442 20.28 14.88 -3.86
C ARG A 442 19.36 16.11 -3.97
N PRO A 443 19.59 17.16 -3.17
CA PRO A 443 18.79 18.40 -3.21
C PRO A 443 18.90 19.16 -4.54
N ASP A 444 19.85 18.79 -5.39
CA ASP A 444 20.03 19.28 -6.74
C ASP A 444 18.99 18.75 -7.74
N ILE A 445 18.31 17.64 -7.41
CA ILE A 445 17.30 16.99 -8.25
C ILE A 445 15.92 17.61 -8.01
N THR A 446 15.10 17.65 -9.05
CA THR A 446 13.70 18.08 -8.97
C THR A 446 12.78 16.90 -9.28
N LEU A 447 11.85 16.59 -8.37
CA LEU A 447 10.85 15.55 -8.56
C LEU A 447 9.54 16.15 -9.06
N VAL A 448 9.03 15.67 -10.19
CA VAL A 448 7.75 16.07 -10.78
C VAL A 448 6.87 14.86 -10.92
N ASP A 449 5.65 14.90 -10.38
CA ASP A 449 4.72 13.78 -10.47
C ASP A 449 3.85 13.85 -11.71
N GLN A 450 4.04 12.90 -12.62
CA GLN A 450 3.35 12.87 -13.91
C GLN A 450 1.86 12.53 -13.76
N GLU A 451 1.50 11.64 -12.81
CA GLU A 451 0.10 11.28 -12.59
C GLU A 451 -0.66 12.43 -11.90
N MET A 452 -0.04 13.08 -10.93
CA MET A 452 -0.64 14.23 -10.26
C MET A 452 -0.81 15.44 -11.19
N MET A 453 0.03 15.60 -12.23
CA MET A 453 -0.17 16.65 -13.23
C MET A 453 -1.51 16.54 -13.99
N THR A 454 -2.18 15.40 -13.93
CA THR A 454 -3.53 15.23 -14.51
C THR A 454 -4.62 15.94 -13.70
N TYR A 455 -4.34 16.31 -12.45
CA TYR A 455 -5.26 17.05 -11.58
C TYR A 455 -5.09 18.55 -11.76
N GLU A 456 -6.19 19.29 -11.74
CA GLU A 456 -6.22 20.74 -11.93
C GLU A 456 -5.50 21.51 -10.80
N TRP A 457 -5.52 20.98 -9.60
CA TRP A 457 -4.89 21.58 -8.43
C TRP A 457 -3.36 21.46 -8.40
N TYR A 458 -2.76 20.53 -9.18
CA TYR A 458 -1.34 20.21 -9.04
C TYR A 458 -0.43 21.40 -9.36
N LEU A 459 -0.56 21.99 -10.54
CA LEU A 459 0.30 23.10 -10.94
C LEU A 459 0.08 24.36 -10.09
N PRO A 460 -1.15 24.82 -9.82
CA PRO A 460 -1.37 25.98 -8.95
C PRO A 460 -0.76 25.82 -7.55
N LYS A 461 -0.72 24.60 -7.01
CA LYS A 461 -0.19 24.33 -5.67
C LYS A 461 1.32 24.14 -5.65
N LEU A 462 1.85 23.34 -6.56
CA LEU A 462 3.22 22.82 -6.48
C LEU A 462 4.21 23.50 -7.40
N ALA A 463 3.78 24.20 -8.47
CA ALA A 463 4.70 24.85 -9.40
C ALA A 463 5.68 25.80 -8.72
N LYS A 464 5.27 26.49 -7.66
CA LYS A 464 6.15 27.39 -6.88
C LYS A 464 7.28 26.64 -6.14
N HIS A 465 7.09 25.35 -5.86
CA HIS A 465 8.09 24.49 -5.24
C HIS A 465 8.98 23.77 -6.28
N LEU A 466 8.74 24.02 -7.57
CA LEU A 466 9.45 23.43 -8.69
C LEU A 466 10.19 24.50 -9.50
N PRO A 467 11.15 25.22 -8.87
CA PRO A 467 11.87 26.30 -9.53
C PRO A 467 12.68 25.76 -10.72
N GLY A 468 12.60 26.46 -11.85
CA GLY A 468 13.29 26.05 -13.08
C GLY A 468 12.53 25.02 -13.94
N VAL A 469 11.35 24.57 -13.52
CA VAL A 469 10.48 23.73 -14.34
C VAL A 469 9.43 24.59 -15.03
N TYR A 470 9.39 24.54 -16.35
CA TYR A 470 8.45 25.30 -17.18
C TYR A 470 7.35 24.39 -17.71
N PHE A 471 6.12 24.68 -17.33
CA PHE A 471 4.95 23.92 -17.73
C PHE A 471 4.28 24.59 -18.95
N PRO A 472 4.05 23.86 -20.07
CA PRO A 472 3.49 24.44 -21.29
C PRO A 472 1.96 24.55 -21.28
N GLY A 473 1.31 24.31 -20.17
CA GLY A 473 -0.14 24.34 -20.00
C GLY A 473 -0.52 24.18 -18.53
N ASN A 474 -1.82 24.06 -18.26
CA ASN A 474 -2.36 24.04 -16.91
C ASN A 474 -2.47 22.61 -16.34
N ARG A 475 -2.56 21.60 -17.23
CA ARG A 475 -2.82 20.21 -16.86
C ARG A 475 -2.24 19.23 -17.88
N TRP A 476 -1.75 18.10 -17.38
CA TRP A 476 -1.33 16.99 -18.24
C TRP A 476 -2.52 16.26 -18.87
N ASN A 477 -2.40 15.96 -20.17
CA ASN A 477 -3.34 15.11 -20.90
C ASN A 477 -2.58 14.36 -22.01
N PRO A 478 -2.92 13.12 -22.36
CA PRO A 478 -2.35 12.40 -23.51
C PRO A 478 -2.49 13.17 -24.83
N VAL A 479 -3.57 13.92 -24.98
CA VAL A 479 -3.84 14.79 -26.13
C VAL A 479 -3.60 16.23 -25.71
N GLU A 480 -2.73 16.95 -26.43
CA GLU A 480 -2.51 18.38 -26.19
C GLU A 480 -3.58 19.23 -26.87
N GLY A 481 -3.87 20.39 -26.30
CA GLY A 481 -4.86 21.32 -26.88
C GLY A 481 -5.44 22.26 -25.83
N VAL A 482 -6.62 22.75 -26.14
CA VAL A 482 -7.42 23.59 -25.25
C VAL A 482 -8.77 22.89 -25.01
N LEU A 483 -9.14 22.68 -23.75
CA LEU A 483 -10.45 22.16 -23.40
C LEU A 483 -11.53 23.22 -23.60
N PRO A 484 -12.82 22.82 -23.66
CA PRO A 484 -13.94 23.76 -23.83
C PRO A 484 -14.01 24.88 -22.77
N ASP A 485 -13.48 24.64 -21.58
CA ASP A 485 -13.37 25.59 -20.47
C ASP A 485 -12.15 26.54 -20.57
N GLY A 486 -11.38 26.46 -21.66
CA GLY A 486 -10.17 27.27 -21.87
C GLY A 486 -8.92 26.69 -21.20
N THR A 487 -8.97 25.55 -20.54
CA THR A 487 -7.83 24.90 -19.90
C THR A 487 -6.82 24.42 -20.95
N LEU A 488 -5.58 24.93 -20.88
CA LEU A 488 -4.48 24.46 -21.71
C LEU A 488 -3.96 23.12 -21.17
N VAL A 489 -4.08 22.07 -21.98
CA VAL A 489 -3.56 20.75 -21.65
C VAL A 489 -2.32 20.43 -22.48
N PHE A 490 -1.42 19.63 -21.92
CA PHE A 490 -0.16 19.28 -22.57
C PHE A 490 0.23 17.83 -22.31
N ASN A 491 0.98 17.27 -23.24
CA ASN A 491 1.53 15.91 -23.16
C ASN A 491 3.05 15.93 -22.94
N LEU A 492 3.66 14.74 -22.86
CA LEU A 492 5.10 14.57 -22.66
C LEU A 492 5.90 15.27 -23.78
N HIS A 493 5.48 15.15 -25.03
CA HIS A 493 6.17 15.74 -26.17
C HIS A 493 6.24 17.27 -26.04
N ARG A 494 5.12 17.92 -25.75
CA ARG A 494 5.09 19.38 -25.57
C ARG A 494 5.88 19.83 -24.35
N PHE A 495 5.78 19.10 -23.24
CA PHE A 495 6.57 19.37 -22.04
C PHE A 495 8.07 19.34 -22.34
N LEU A 496 8.57 18.28 -22.98
CA LEU A 496 9.98 18.14 -23.34
C LEU A 496 10.42 19.20 -24.36
N LYS A 497 9.58 19.53 -25.35
CA LYS A 497 9.86 20.56 -26.36
C LYS A 497 10.06 21.93 -25.73
N VAL A 498 9.20 22.33 -24.80
CA VAL A 498 9.31 23.60 -24.07
C VAL A 498 10.53 23.58 -23.15
N PHE A 499 10.72 22.50 -22.41
CA PHE A 499 11.85 22.34 -21.53
C PHE A 499 13.20 22.47 -22.27
N MET A 500 13.39 21.79 -23.41
CA MET A 500 14.60 21.87 -24.21
C MET A 500 14.79 23.26 -24.87
N LYS A 501 13.70 23.97 -25.20
CA LYS A 501 13.77 25.30 -25.76
C LYS A 501 14.25 26.34 -24.74
N VAL A 502 13.79 26.21 -23.50
CA VAL A 502 14.14 27.14 -22.41
C VAL A 502 15.55 26.87 -21.87
N THR A 503 15.98 25.62 -21.85
CA THR A 503 17.32 25.23 -21.34
C THR A 503 18.43 25.40 -22.36
N ARG A 504 18.15 25.66 -23.66
CA ARG A 504 19.18 26.04 -24.64
C ARG A 504 19.60 27.51 -24.44
N PRO A 505 20.88 27.81 -24.13
CA PRO A 505 21.33 29.18 -24.05
C PRO A 505 21.25 29.81 -25.47
N GLY A 506 20.46 30.85 -25.61
CA GLY A 506 20.55 31.71 -26.75
C GLY A 506 22.00 32.28 -26.86
N LYS A 507 22.55 32.41 -28.08
CA LYS A 507 23.83 33.04 -28.30
C LYS A 507 23.82 34.45 -27.65
N GLY A 508 24.27 34.56 -26.41
CA GLY A 508 24.33 35.83 -25.68
C GLY A 508 24.06 35.80 -24.18
N ALA A 509 23.73 34.67 -23.56
CA ALA A 509 23.50 34.58 -22.12
C ALA A 509 24.68 33.92 -21.39
N ILE A 510 25.14 34.62 -20.41
CA ILE A 510 26.26 34.39 -19.51
C ILE A 510 26.28 32.95 -18.95
N ARG A 511 27.49 32.36 -18.95
CA ARG A 511 27.85 31.11 -18.28
C ARG A 511 27.34 31.06 -16.83
N SER A 512 26.27 30.32 -16.56
CA SER A 512 26.06 29.63 -15.29
C SER A 512 26.00 28.14 -15.59
N GLY A 513 27.04 27.44 -15.22
CA GLY A 513 27.22 26.03 -15.55
C GLY A 513 26.30 25.10 -14.77
N ARG A 514 25.01 25.04 -15.10
CA ARG A 514 24.09 24.02 -14.63
C ARG A 514 23.43 23.38 -15.84
N GLY A 515 23.94 22.21 -16.21
CA GLY A 515 23.22 21.32 -17.10
C GLY A 515 21.95 20.81 -16.41
N VAL A 516 20.80 20.91 -17.04
CA VAL A 516 19.55 20.39 -16.50
C VAL A 516 19.22 19.09 -17.24
N HIS A 517 19.03 18.02 -16.49
CA HIS A 517 18.72 16.69 -16.99
C HIS A 517 17.25 16.35 -16.68
N VAL A 518 16.50 15.87 -17.66
CA VAL A 518 15.12 15.40 -17.50
C VAL A 518 15.10 13.88 -17.59
N THR A 519 14.56 13.24 -16.56
CA THR A 519 14.42 11.80 -16.52
C THR A 519 12.96 11.44 -16.34
N SER A 520 12.38 10.71 -17.29
CA SER A 520 11.01 10.20 -17.22
C SER A 520 11.00 8.74 -16.79
N TRP A 521 10.26 8.45 -15.74
CA TRP A 521 10.08 7.09 -15.19
C TRP A 521 8.85 6.41 -15.76
N PHE A 522 9.03 5.78 -16.86
CA PHE A 522 8.36 4.58 -17.31
C PHE A 522 9.41 3.67 -17.91
N LEU A 523 10.26 3.04 -17.07
CA LEU A 523 11.17 2.02 -17.59
C LEU A 523 11.53 2.21 -19.08
N PRO A 524 12.56 2.70 -19.50
CA PRO A 524 13.84 3.12 -19.01
C PRO A 524 13.95 4.62 -18.81
N THR A 525 14.93 4.99 -18.02
CA THR A 525 15.31 6.36 -17.73
C THR A 525 15.75 7.07 -18.99
N LEU A 526 14.93 7.98 -19.50
CA LEU A 526 15.35 8.91 -20.54
C LEU A 526 16.05 10.08 -19.88
N CYS A 527 17.37 10.12 -19.98
CA CYS A 527 18.17 11.23 -19.47
C CYS A 527 18.57 12.15 -20.62
N LEU A 528 18.19 13.42 -20.54
CA LEU A 528 18.56 14.44 -21.51
C LEU A 528 19.72 15.26 -20.96
N THR A 529 20.86 15.28 -21.65
CA THR A 529 21.99 16.15 -21.34
C THR A 529 22.12 17.28 -22.36
N GLN A 530 22.58 18.44 -21.91
CA GLN A 530 22.71 19.64 -22.75
C GLN A 530 23.79 19.50 -23.82
N GLU A 531 24.77 18.60 -23.66
CA GLU A 531 25.97 18.54 -24.51
C GLU A 531 26.03 17.34 -25.48
N SER A 532 25.28 16.29 -25.30
CA SER A 532 25.49 15.01 -26.01
C SER A 532 24.26 14.28 -26.51
N GLY A 533 23.08 14.88 -26.53
CA GLY A 533 21.88 14.16 -26.95
C GLY A 533 21.34 13.20 -25.87
N PHE A 534 20.54 12.23 -26.26
CA PHE A 534 19.87 11.28 -25.36
C PHE A 534 20.87 10.27 -24.81
N ILE A 535 20.98 10.16 -23.48
CA ILE A 535 21.64 9.05 -22.82
C ILE A 535 20.55 8.15 -22.23
N LEU A 536 20.47 6.93 -22.73
CA LEU A 536 19.65 5.87 -22.17
C LEU A 536 20.50 5.10 -21.17
N GLN A 537 20.24 5.27 -19.88
CA GLN A 537 20.89 4.49 -18.85
C GLN A 537 19.95 3.41 -18.34
N GLU A 538 20.24 2.17 -18.66
CA GLU A 538 19.51 1.00 -18.16
C GLU A 538 19.89 0.78 -16.68
N ILE A 539 18.97 1.06 -15.77
CA ILE A 539 19.12 0.67 -14.39
C ILE A 539 18.65 -0.78 -14.27
N SER A 540 19.58 -1.69 -14.49
CA SER A 540 19.33 -3.12 -14.29
C SER A 540 19.12 -3.41 -12.80
N ILE A 541 17.97 -3.99 -12.46
CA ILE A 541 17.68 -4.52 -11.11
C ILE A 541 18.65 -5.67 -10.75
N THR A 542 19.42 -6.18 -11.70
CA THR A 542 20.46 -7.21 -11.48
C THR A 542 21.66 -6.73 -10.68
N GLY A 543 21.88 -5.40 -10.50
CA GLY A 543 22.91 -4.85 -9.61
C GLY A 543 22.72 -5.14 -8.11
N LEU A 544 21.58 -5.66 -7.70
CA LEU A 544 21.32 -6.06 -6.32
C LEU A 544 21.93 -7.42 -5.92
N LYS A 545 22.54 -8.17 -6.85
CA LYS A 545 23.12 -9.50 -6.56
C LYS A 545 24.64 -9.57 -6.49
N THR A 546 25.40 -8.52 -6.76
CA THR A 546 26.85 -8.61 -6.91
C THR A 546 27.69 -7.59 -6.17
N THR A 547 27.35 -7.26 -4.92
CA THR A 547 28.32 -6.69 -3.99
C THR A 547 28.23 -7.40 -2.64
N ALA A 548 28.45 -8.72 -2.65
CA ALA A 548 29.04 -9.39 -1.50
C ALA A 548 30.52 -9.08 -1.53
N VAL A 549 30.93 -8.07 -0.77
CA VAL A 549 32.33 -7.76 -0.53
C VAL A 549 32.94 -8.95 0.20
N SER A 550 33.85 -9.62 -0.47
CA SER A 550 34.76 -10.59 0.12
C SER A 550 35.69 -9.89 1.08
N SER A 551 35.56 -10.10 2.37
CA SER A 551 36.64 -10.03 3.32
C SER A 551 36.78 -11.38 4.03
N PRO A 552 38.01 -11.93 4.16
CA PRO A 552 38.19 -13.28 4.64
C PRO A 552 38.25 -13.30 6.17
N LEU A 553 37.47 -14.15 6.78
CA LEU A 553 37.75 -14.67 8.13
C LEU A 553 37.66 -16.20 8.14
N PRO A 554 38.52 -16.90 8.83
CA PRO A 554 38.69 -18.33 8.72
C PRO A 554 37.80 -19.10 9.71
N GLY A 555 37.19 -20.18 9.26
CA GLY A 555 36.47 -21.08 10.17
C GLY A 555 35.64 -22.11 9.42
N LYS A 556 36.20 -23.31 9.31
CA LYS A 556 35.55 -24.51 8.72
C LYS A 556 34.21 -24.81 9.37
N LEU A 557 33.18 -25.10 8.56
CA LEU A 557 32.16 -26.11 8.84
C LEU A 557 31.47 -26.57 7.55
N SER A 558 31.24 -27.86 7.48
CA SER A 558 30.95 -28.73 6.34
C SER A 558 29.56 -28.57 5.68
N PRO A 559 29.38 -29.14 4.48
CA PRO A 559 28.21 -28.92 3.64
C PRO A 559 27.17 -30.03 3.81
N THR A 560 25.89 -29.66 4.00
CA THR A 560 24.74 -30.44 3.51
C THR A 560 23.44 -29.70 3.77
N ARG A 561 22.84 -29.15 2.71
CA ARG A 561 21.39 -29.21 2.46
C ARG A 561 21.11 -28.83 1.00
N ARG A 562 20.40 -29.74 0.35
CA ARG A 562 20.07 -29.72 -1.08
C ARG A 562 19.25 -28.49 -1.45
N CYS A 563 19.68 -27.83 -2.50
CA CYS A 563 18.93 -26.82 -3.25
C CYS A 563 17.66 -27.43 -3.84
N GLY A 564 16.52 -26.80 -3.61
CA GLY A 564 15.28 -27.04 -4.34
C GLY A 564 15.43 -26.63 -5.81
N LYS A 565 14.62 -27.22 -6.68
CA LYS A 565 14.68 -27.09 -8.14
C LYS A 565 14.55 -25.62 -8.58
N PRO A 566 15.24 -25.17 -9.65
CA PRO A 566 15.09 -23.84 -10.22
C PRO A 566 13.84 -23.83 -11.12
N GLY A 567 12.73 -23.31 -10.60
CA GLY A 567 11.46 -23.26 -11.34
C GLY A 567 10.60 -22.04 -11.09
N ASP A 568 10.75 -21.35 -9.97
CA ASP A 568 9.84 -20.26 -9.55
C ASP A 568 10.59 -18.96 -9.27
N ALA A 569 11.22 -18.38 -10.30
CA ALA A 569 11.66 -16.98 -10.24
C ALA A 569 10.54 -16.08 -10.81
N PRO A 570 10.17 -14.99 -10.13
CA PRO A 570 9.01 -14.20 -10.52
C PRO A 570 9.20 -13.48 -11.87
N LEU A 571 8.18 -13.55 -12.72
CA LEU A 571 8.08 -12.94 -14.06
C LEU A 571 8.19 -11.39 -14.07
N LEU A 572 8.28 -10.74 -12.93
CA LEU A 572 8.30 -9.28 -12.77
C LEU A 572 9.49 -8.56 -13.44
N PRO A 573 10.74 -9.04 -13.42
CA PRO A 573 11.83 -8.33 -14.08
C PRO A 573 11.72 -8.35 -15.61
N SER A 574 11.25 -9.42 -16.21
CA SER A 574 11.17 -9.59 -17.67
C SER A 574 10.02 -8.81 -18.30
N ASN A 575 8.85 -8.73 -17.64
CA ASN A 575 7.73 -7.89 -18.09
C ASN A 575 8.09 -6.40 -18.07
N SER A 576 8.86 -5.98 -17.11
CA SER A 576 9.37 -4.61 -16.99
C SER A 576 10.32 -4.27 -18.15
N ARG A 577 11.31 -5.12 -18.40
CA ARG A 577 12.26 -4.97 -19.52
C ARG A 577 11.57 -5.01 -20.89
N MET A 578 10.54 -5.85 -21.05
CA MET A 578 9.76 -5.92 -22.28
C MET A 578 8.97 -4.62 -22.55
N LYS A 579 8.34 -4.05 -21.54
CA LYS A 579 7.66 -2.74 -21.66
C LYS A 579 8.63 -1.62 -22.02
N THR A 580 9.83 -1.67 -21.47
CA THR A 580 10.96 -0.78 -21.78
C THR A 580 11.34 -0.88 -23.27
N ALA A 581 11.60 -2.08 -23.76
CA ALA A 581 11.95 -2.31 -25.14
C ALA A 581 10.83 -1.85 -26.08
N PHE A 582 9.56 -2.07 -25.71
CA PHE A 582 8.41 -1.60 -26.47
C PHE A 582 8.35 -0.05 -26.55
N PHE A 583 8.55 0.63 -25.44
CA PHE A 583 8.55 2.09 -25.40
C PHE A 583 9.67 2.69 -26.28
N ILE A 584 10.89 2.12 -26.20
CA ILE A 584 12.01 2.59 -27.02
C ILE A 584 11.75 2.33 -28.51
N PHE A 585 11.15 1.19 -28.82
CA PHE A 585 10.73 0.87 -30.17
C PHE A 585 9.69 1.89 -30.67
N ASP A 586 8.65 2.17 -29.88
CA ASP A 586 7.62 3.16 -30.21
C ASP A 586 8.21 4.56 -30.39
N LEU A 587 9.15 4.95 -29.54
CA LEU A 587 9.89 6.19 -29.68
C LEU A 587 10.67 6.25 -31.01
N ALA A 588 11.28 5.16 -31.43
CA ALA A 588 11.96 5.07 -32.71
C ALA A 588 11.01 5.20 -33.91
N GLU A 589 9.76 4.71 -33.78
CA GLU A 589 8.72 4.84 -34.81
C GLU A 589 8.13 6.24 -34.88
N THR A 590 7.88 6.88 -33.74
CA THR A 590 7.06 8.12 -33.65
C THR A 590 7.87 9.40 -33.54
N ALA A 591 9.10 9.36 -33.01
CA ALA A 591 9.88 10.57 -32.80
C ALA A 591 10.58 11.06 -34.08
N SER A 592 10.57 12.39 -34.30
CA SER A 592 11.34 13.05 -35.35
C SER A 592 12.82 13.20 -34.92
N VAL A 593 13.55 12.09 -34.89
CA VAL A 593 14.98 12.04 -34.57
C VAL A 593 15.80 11.75 -35.81
N ASN A 594 17.10 12.10 -35.77
CA ASN A 594 17.99 11.81 -36.90
C ASN A 594 18.16 10.30 -37.11
N ALA A 595 18.62 9.89 -38.30
CA ALA A 595 18.74 8.49 -38.69
C ALA A 595 19.68 7.69 -37.78
N GLU A 596 20.73 8.29 -37.25
CA GLU A 596 21.69 7.67 -36.37
C GLU A 596 21.08 7.34 -35.00
N VAL A 597 20.39 8.29 -34.37
CA VAL A 597 19.66 8.07 -33.11
C VAL A 597 18.55 7.05 -33.31
N LYS A 598 17.84 7.11 -34.43
CA LYS A 598 16.79 6.13 -34.75
C LYS A 598 17.36 4.72 -34.85
N SER A 599 18.52 4.56 -35.49
CA SER A 599 19.25 3.29 -35.58
C SER A 599 19.65 2.76 -34.20
N GLN A 600 20.17 3.63 -33.31
CA GLN A 600 20.54 3.25 -31.94
C GLN A 600 19.31 2.78 -31.13
N LEU A 601 18.18 3.48 -31.23
CA LEU A 601 16.93 3.10 -30.55
C LEU A 601 16.41 1.73 -31.00
N TYR A 602 16.39 1.47 -32.33
CA TYR A 602 16.00 0.16 -32.83
C TYR A 602 16.97 -0.96 -32.41
N THR A 603 18.27 -0.68 -32.42
CA THR A 603 19.28 -1.64 -31.97
C THR A 603 19.08 -2.01 -30.52
N PHE A 604 18.83 -1.03 -29.65
CA PHE A 604 18.55 -1.25 -28.24
C PHE A 604 17.28 -2.08 -28.03
N ALA A 605 16.18 -1.72 -28.71
CA ALA A 605 14.92 -2.46 -28.60
C ALA A 605 15.07 -3.91 -29.07
N TYR A 606 15.72 -4.12 -30.22
CA TYR A 606 16.02 -5.43 -30.76
C TYR A 606 16.84 -6.30 -29.79
N THR A 607 17.94 -5.76 -29.23
CA THR A 607 18.81 -6.48 -28.31
C THR A 607 18.06 -6.87 -27.04
N SER A 608 17.27 -5.93 -26.48
CA SER A 608 16.45 -6.18 -25.30
C SER A 608 15.39 -7.24 -25.54
N TYR A 609 14.68 -7.19 -26.67
CA TYR A 609 13.68 -8.22 -27.04
C TYR A 609 14.33 -9.59 -27.21
N LYS A 610 15.48 -9.64 -27.90
CA LYS A 610 16.23 -10.88 -28.13
C LYS A 610 16.62 -11.57 -26.83
N GLU A 611 17.20 -10.81 -25.91
CA GLU A 611 17.60 -11.33 -24.60
C GLU A 611 16.40 -11.86 -23.80
N ILE A 612 15.31 -11.11 -23.77
CA ILE A 612 14.13 -11.44 -22.96
C ILE A 612 13.43 -12.68 -23.50
N VAL A 613 13.21 -12.74 -24.81
CA VAL A 613 12.52 -13.86 -25.46
C VAL A 613 13.34 -15.16 -25.32
N ASN A 614 14.67 -15.07 -25.41
CA ASN A 614 15.55 -16.23 -25.27
C ASN A 614 15.72 -16.67 -23.80
N SER A 615 15.65 -15.75 -22.84
CA SER A 615 15.84 -16.06 -21.42
C SER A 615 14.58 -16.62 -20.74
N HIS A 616 13.40 -16.45 -21.33
CA HIS A 616 12.12 -16.81 -20.72
C HIS A 616 11.22 -17.59 -21.68
N PRO A 617 11.34 -18.93 -21.74
CA PRO A 617 10.56 -19.77 -22.68
C PRO A 617 9.03 -19.64 -22.53
N ASN A 618 8.54 -19.34 -21.32
CA ASN A 618 7.11 -19.25 -20.98
C ASN A 618 6.62 -17.80 -20.93
N HIS A 619 6.99 -16.97 -21.90
CA HIS A 619 6.57 -15.57 -21.96
C HIS A 619 5.22 -15.40 -22.69
N PRO A 620 4.53 -14.22 -22.54
CA PRO A 620 3.32 -13.89 -23.27
C PRO A 620 3.50 -13.95 -24.80
N VAL A 621 2.47 -14.42 -25.50
CA VAL A 621 2.52 -14.67 -26.95
C VAL A 621 2.85 -13.41 -27.77
N ASN A 622 2.34 -12.25 -27.37
CA ASN A 622 2.60 -10.97 -28.03
C ASN A 622 4.09 -10.53 -28.03
N TRP A 623 4.94 -11.13 -27.19
CA TRP A 623 6.37 -10.85 -27.18
C TRP A 623 7.04 -11.36 -28.45
N HIS A 624 6.56 -12.47 -29.01
CA HIS A 624 7.01 -12.94 -30.32
C HIS A 624 6.73 -11.92 -31.42
N LYS A 625 5.53 -11.31 -31.44
CA LYS A 625 5.17 -10.27 -32.40
C LYS A 625 6.11 -9.08 -32.32
N ASN A 626 6.31 -8.55 -31.09
CA ASN A 626 7.16 -7.39 -30.86
C ASN A 626 8.62 -7.64 -31.28
N TYR A 627 9.16 -8.80 -30.94
CA TYR A 627 10.52 -9.16 -31.35
C TYR A 627 10.64 -9.36 -32.87
N ALA A 628 9.68 -9.98 -33.54
CA ALA A 628 9.67 -10.13 -34.97
C ALA A 628 9.64 -8.77 -35.71
N ILE A 629 8.83 -7.82 -35.22
CA ILE A 629 8.80 -6.47 -35.78
C ILE A 629 10.15 -5.76 -35.58
N ALA A 630 10.79 -5.91 -34.43
CA ALA A 630 12.10 -5.31 -34.18
C ALA A 630 13.18 -5.91 -35.09
N CYS A 631 13.17 -7.21 -35.34
CA CYS A 631 14.05 -7.86 -36.31
C CYS A 631 13.86 -7.30 -37.73
N GLU A 632 12.62 -7.10 -38.16
CA GLU A 632 12.28 -6.52 -39.47
C GLU A 632 12.77 -5.05 -39.60
N ARG A 633 12.66 -4.24 -38.54
CA ARG A 633 13.22 -2.89 -38.54
C ARG A 633 14.75 -2.89 -38.60
N MET A 634 15.41 -3.81 -37.90
CA MET A 634 16.88 -3.98 -37.98
C MET A 634 17.33 -4.36 -39.40
N LEU A 635 16.56 -5.20 -40.12
CA LEU A 635 16.83 -5.54 -41.49
C LEU A 635 16.83 -4.31 -42.42
N ARG A 636 15.84 -3.40 -42.22
CA ARG A 636 15.72 -2.14 -42.99
C ARG A 636 16.84 -1.15 -42.72
N LEU A 637 17.57 -1.24 -41.64
CA LEU A 637 18.69 -0.36 -41.31
C LEU A 637 19.95 -0.69 -42.10
N HIS A 638 20.02 -1.79 -42.88
CA HIS A 638 21.14 -2.21 -43.72
C HIS A 638 22.51 -2.12 -43.01
N ARG A 639 22.57 -2.52 -41.73
CA ARG A 639 23.84 -2.48 -40.99
C ARG A 639 24.77 -3.61 -41.40
N VAL A 640 26.06 -3.27 -41.55
CA VAL A 640 27.12 -4.22 -41.98
C VAL A 640 27.43 -5.29 -40.94
N ASP A 641 27.14 -5.01 -39.66
CA ASP A 641 27.45 -5.88 -38.52
C ASP A 641 26.36 -6.92 -38.22
N VAL A 642 25.28 -6.99 -39.00
CA VAL A 642 24.17 -7.91 -38.75
C VAL A 642 23.90 -8.75 -39.99
N ASP A 643 23.83 -10.08 -39.81
CA ASP A 643 23.53 -11.02 -40.94
C ASP A 643 22.03 -10.89 -41.33
N PRO A 644 21.74 -10.46 -42.57
CA PRO A 644 20.36 -10.30 -43.04
C PRO A 644 19.59 -11.62 -43.08
N GLU A 645 20.26 -12.72 -43.41
CA GLU A 645 19.63 -14.05 -43.47
C GLU A 645 19.16 -14.52 -42.09
N ALA A 646 19.98 -14.31 -41.07
CA ALA A 646 19.63 -14.63 -39.68
C ALA A 646 18.44 -13.79 -39.21
N LEU A 647 18.41 -12.47 -39.52
CA LEU A 647 17.30 -11.61 -39.16
C LEU A 647 15.98 -11.97 -39.81
N VAL A 648 15.99 -12.27 -41.13
CA VAL A 648 14.77 -12.70 -41.86
C VAL A 648 14.29 -14.04 -41.31
N SER A 649 15.21 -14.95 -41.00
CA SER A 649 14.88 -16.25 -40.42
C SER A 649 14.23 -16.11 -39.02
N GLU A 650 14.78 -15.28 -38.15
CA GLU A 650 14.19 -14.99 -36.82
C GLU A 650 12.84 -14.29 -36.96
N THR A 651 12.70 -13.32 -37.86
CA THR A 651 11.43 -12.63 -38.11
C THR A 651 10.35 -13.62 -38.52
N VAL A 652 10.61 -14.49 -39.49
CA VAL A 652 9.66 -15.49 -39.97
C VAL A 652 9.30 -16.47 -38.85
N LYS A 653 10.28 -16.96 -38.10
CA LYS A 653 10.09 -17.87 -36.98
C LYS A 653 9.14 -17.27 -35.92
N HIS A 654 9.39 -16.07 -35.48
CA HIS A 654 8.65 -15.48 -34.39
C HIS A 654 7.26 -14.99 -34.81
N PHE A 655 7.07 -14.55 -36.06
CA PHE A 655 5.74 -14.29 -36.59
C PHE A 655 4.90 -15.57 -36.71
N LEU A 656 5.49 -16.68 -37.11
CA LEU A 656 4.78 -17.98 -37.15
C LEU A 656 4.38 -18.43 -35.74
N LEU A 657 5.28 -18.39 -34.76
CA LEU A 657 4.98 -18.71 -33.37
C LEU A 657 3.86 -17.82 -32.79
N TYR A 658 3.84 -16.55 -33.19
CA TYR A 658 2.77 -15.65 -32.80
C TYR A 658 1.42 -16.05 -33.41
N THR A 659 1.37 -16.22 -34.73
CA THR A 659 0.13 -16.51 -35.47
C THR A 659 -0.43 -17.91 -35.19
N GLU A 660 0.38 -18.82 -34.71
CA GLU A 660 -0.05 -20.16 -34.25
C GLU A 660 -0.84 -20.04 -32.92
N LYS A 661 -0.42 -19.17 -32.02
CA LYS A 661 -0.99 -19.04 -30.68
C LYS A 661 -2.02 -17.91 -30.51
N ALA A 662 -2.09 -16.96 -31.47
CA ALA A 662 -2.98 -15.80 -31.44
C ALA A 662 -4.02 -15.92 -32.57
N GLU A 663 -4.95 -16.85 -32.44
CA GLU A 663 -5.96 -17.17 -33.48
C GLU A 663 -6.94 -16.01 -33.69
N ASP A 664 -7.27 -15.25 -32.67
CA ASP A 664 -8.27 -14.17 -32.68
C ASP A 664 -7.71 -12.77 -33.00
N ASP A 665 -6.39 -12.63 -33.31
CA ASP A 665 -5.81 -11.33 -33.64
C ASP A 665 -6.34 -10.80 -34.99
N PRO A 666 -6.96 -9.62 -35.04
CA PRO A 666 -7.42 -9.01 -36.31
C PRO A 666 -6.32 -8.85 -37.38
N GLN A 667 -5.05 -8.71 -36.96
CA GLN A 667 -3.90 -8.52 -37.85
C GLN A 667 -3.27 -9.86 -38.29
N ARG A 668 -3.81 -10.99 -37.88
CA ARG A 668 -3.25 -12.32 -38.18
C ARG A 668 -3.06 -12.58 -39.68
N GLN A 669 -4.03 -12.20 -40.50
CA GLN A 669 -3.99 -12.38 -41.96
C GLN A 669 -2.88 -11.52 -42.58
N ASP A 670 -2.73 -10.28 -42.17
CA ASP A 670 -1.69 -9.39 -42.66
C ASP A 670 -0.30 -9.90 -42.32
N ILE A 671 -0.13 -10.40 -41.06
CA ILE A 671 1.13 -11.02 -40.63
C ILE A 671 1.47 -12.25 -41.44
N LEU A 672 0.49 -13.13 -41.70
CA LEU A 672 0.71 -14.33 -42.54
C LEU A 672 1.09 -13.97 -44.00
N GLN A 673 0.55 -12.89 -44.54
CA GLN A 673 0.92 -12.40 -45.85
C GLN A 673 2.34 -11.83 -45.85
N ALA A 674 2.72 -11.05 -44.81
CA ALA A 674 4.08 -10.58 -44.61
C ALA A 674 5.10 -11.76 -44.50
N VAL A 675 4.76 -12.80 -43.77
CA VAL A 675 5.57 -14.03 -43.64
C VAL A 675 5.79 -14.71 -44.99
N LYS A 676 4.78 -14.75 -45.88
CA LYS A 676 4.94 -15.29 -47.22
C LYS A 676 5.96 -14.48 -48.03
N HIS A 677 5.94 -13.17 -47.92
CA HIS A 677 6.88 -12.28 -48.60
C HIS A 677 8.31 -12.47 -48.06
N LEU A 678 8.48 -12.47 -46.74
CA LEU A 678 9.77 -12.68 -46.09
C LEU A 678 10.39 -14.07 -46.40
N LYS A 679 9.57 -15.09 -46.55
CA LYS A 679 10.05 -16.43 -46.99
C LYS A 679 10.62 -16.41 -48.40
N LYS A 680 10.04 -15.62 -49.32
CA LYS A 680 10.60 -15.45 -50.68
C LYS A 680 11.94 -14.70 -50.63
N GLU A 681 12.02 -13.65 -49.82
CA GLU A 681 13.25 -12.90 -49.56
C GLU A 681 14.36 -13.81 -49.02
N LEU A 682 14.04 -14.65 -48.03
CA LEU A 682 14.97 -15.63 -47.45
C LEU A 682 15.49 -16.62 -48.50
N GLN A 683 14.61 -17.10 -49.38
CA GLN A 683 15.02 -17.96 -50.48
C GLN A 683 15.94 -17.25 -51.47
N GLY A 684 15.69 -15.95 -51.73
CA GLY A 684 16.56 -15.12 -52.57
C GLY A 684 17.96 -14.94 -51.99
N LEU A 685 18.02 -14.59 -50.66
CA LEU A 685 19.29 -14.42 -49.96
C LEU A 685 20.13 -15.73 -49.93
N ARG A 686 19.49 -16.86 -49.78
CA ARG A 686 20.17 -18.20 -49.83
C ARG A 686 20.72 -18.55 -51.22
N LYS A 687 20.00 -18.15 -52.30
CA LYS A 687 20.47 -18.34 -53.65
C LYS A 687 21.66 -17.45 -54.04
N MET A 688 21.81 -16.30 -53.42
CA MET A 688 22.93 -15.36 -53.63
C MET A 688 24.22 -15.80 -52.91
N LYS A 689 24.13 -16.67 -51.89
CA LYS A 689 25.27 -17.20 -51.13
C LYS A 689 25.84 -18.48 -51.73
N ILE A 690 25.15 -19.11 -52.69
CA ILE A 690 25.61 -20.27 -53.48
C ILE A 690 26.18 -19.78 -54.82
#